data_99a08c24e0f13be513790b073fe09ead
#
_entry.id   99a08c24e0f13be513790b073fe09ead
#
_cell.length_a   1.000
_cell.length_b   1.000
_cell.length_c   1.000
_cell.angle_alpha   90.00
_cell.angle_beta   90.00
_cell.angle_gamma   90.00
#
_symmetry.space_group_name_H-M   'P 1'
#
loop_
_entity.id
_entity.type
_entity.pdbx_description
1 polymer ?
#
loop_
_entity_poly.entity_id
_entity_poly.type
_entity_poly.pdbx_seq_one_letter_code
_entity_poly.pdbx_strand_id
1 'polypeptide(L)'
;MTSDQKQQLVPRAAIAVMADVRRSAITNWERRYKDFPRPTRAGGTDYFHLSDVLTWLSGRTVPPRARRSDEAADVTYADRVRAYLTKESEARAVEDVETDGLPAAHGLAVDEGEGGRPGAVDVLLREQNGGSWGAGSRADYLYLLFSLTFLRWAEPKRWAAVRRAAAQDPAGTHLRRFLPAVGRHVEEALAEQGVISAVAGRLEGLEPRSSQAVLHLLDLIEDLGRGAFTELLSHHAHEAGLGSRDAFTPPGIARLLAVLLGAHSSGRSLYDPNGRGGELLAAVLAAGPEPADGADGRVPAVTMGSAHPETRDLAAMNLMVHGARPEWLNLTRATRPWTTGPRQRRRADLILTNPPFNVPVASGDADWWIYGEPPASNANLAWPQYVVRSLNEGGRAAVILPNGAATSSSPKERRIRRALVDRGVVECVIALPAKLFTATAISVNVWILKAEDQERGPGEILFIDASSFGTKVSRKLSVLDTGDSALIAAAYHAWRAADGSDEFLRDPRLPCAVVPADAVNAAGSSLRPADYARSASRSSTEAQGPTEHYGALLRARRAAEQADDRIAEFRDIDVALGRSHADAPMGGMWSSLGELCEIQAGPSPSLLPKEAYVLEGDAVPVVLPKHLRDRRVDDARDTAVPYKTAQRLRRFALEDGHILCARTGTVGPVGQVRADQAGWLFGSNLIRLHEFAPEVCPAYLLAYLSLPRTVDWIRSRAENTTVPSISTADLRAMPVHLPPWSEQHRIAETLGALDEQIAIHLEIVRAASRMYGSLAEHMIRPGAVPGSTSPAVVGTLPGRSAR
;
A
#
# COMPACT_ATOMS: atom_id res chain seq x y z
N MET A 1 37.74 -10.28 -8.83
CA MET A 1 37.09 -10.87 -7.64
C MET A 1 38.01 -10.73 -6.45
N THR A 2 37.58 -10.02 -5.43
CA THR A 2 38.28 -9.85 -4.16
C THR A 2 38.24 -11.16 -3.35
N SER A 3 39.15 -11.33 -2.35
CA SER A 3 39.23 -12.52 -1.48
C SER A 3 37.86 -12.81 -0.79
N ASP A 4 37.11 -11.81 -0.46
CA ASP A 4 35.77 -11.89 0.17
C ASP A 4 34.69 -12.47 -0.76
N GLN A 5 34.77 -12.18 -2.05
CA GLN A 5 33.79 -12.72 -3.02
C GLN A 5 33.97 -14.24 -3.26
N LYS A 6 35.12 -14.80 -2.90
CA LYS A 6 35.37 -16.25 -3.03
C LYS A 6 34.71 -17.10 -1.94
N GLN A 7 34.41 -16.51 -0.78
CA GLN A 7 33.79 -17.21 0.37
C GLN A 7 32.27 -16.90 0.50
N GLN A 8 31.73 -16.11 -0.39
CA GLN A 8 30.32 -15.69 -0.32
C GLN A 8 29.36 -16.86 -0.56
N LEU A 9 28.47 -17.09 0.39
CA LEU A 9 27.36 -18.05 0.28
C LEU A 9 26.15 -17.40 -0.35
N VAL A 10 25.57 -18.01 -1.41
CA VAL A 10 24.43 -17.49 -2.15
C VAL A 10 23.29 -18.49 -2.22
N PRO A 11 22.03 -18.09 -2.00
CA PRO A 11 20.88 -18.98 -2.15
C PRO A 11 20.52 -19.18 -3.64
N ARG A 12 19.75 -20.25 -3.96
CA ARG A 12 19.29 -20.54 -5.33
C ARG A 12 18.64 -19.36 -6.03
N ALA A 13 17.90 -18.55 -5.29
CA ALA A 13 17.23 -17.38 -5.85
C ALA A 13 18.22 -16.33 -6.34
N ALA A 14 19.30 -16.08 -5.60
CA ALA A 14 20.35 -15.14 -6.02
C ALA A 14 21.11 -15.65 -7.24
N ILE A 15 21.47 -16.95 -7.28
CA ILE A 15 22.10 -17.55 -8.47
C ILE A 15 21.23 -17.36 -9.71
N ALA A 16 19.92 -17.56 -9.58
CA ALA A 16 18.98 -17.41 -10.70
C ALA A 16 18.94 -15.96 -11.23
N VAL A 17 18.92 -14.99 -10.34
CA VAL A 17 18.96 -13.55 -10.69
C VAL A 17 20.28 -13.18 -11.37
N MET A 18 21.41 -13.55 -10.78
CA MET A 18 22.74 -13.22 -11.31
C MET A 18 23.01 -13.87 -12.67
N ALA A 19 22.55 -15.10 -12.90
CA ALA A 19 22.71 -15.82 -14.17
C ALA A 19 21.62 -15.47 -15.20
N ASP A 20 20.65 -14.63 -14.85
CA ASP A 20 19.48 -14.28 -15.67
C ASP A 20 18.71 -15.50 -16.18
N VAL A 21 18.33 -16.37 -15.22
CA VAL A 21 17.55 -17.57 -15.48
C VAL A 21 16.40 -17.71 -14.48
N ARG A 22 15.39 -18.51 -14.80
CA ARG A 22 14.31 -18.81 -13.86
C ARG A 22 14.82 -19.66 -12.68
N ARG A 23 14.30 -19.46 -11.50
CA ARG A 23 14.63 -20.25 -10.29
C ARG A 23 14.50 -21.77 -10.52
N SER A 24 13.52 -22.18 -11.34
CA SER A 24 13.34 -23.57 -11.75
C SER A 24 14.52 -24.13 -12.59
N ALA A 25 15.26 -23.27 -13.29
CA ALA A 25 16.46 -23.71 -14.04
C ALA A 25 17.56 -24.18 -13.09
N ILE A 26 17.81 -23.47 -11.98
CA ILE A 26 18.79 -23.86 -10.94
C ILE A 26 18.44 -25.21 -10.34
N THR A 27 17.16 -25.40 -9.93
CA THR A 27 16.68 -26.68 -9.39
C THR A 27 16.79 -27.81 -10.41
N ASN A 28 16.56 -27.53 -11.70
CA ASN A 28 16.73 -28.51 -12.78
C ASN A 28 18.19 -28.83 -13.01
N TRP A 29 19.12 -27.88 -12.94
CA TRP A 29 20.55 -28.12 -13.05
C TRP A 29 21.05 -29.00 -11.90
N GLU A 30 20.71 -28.68 -10.69
CA GLU A 30 21.04 -29.47 -9.50
C GLU A 30 20.57 -30.94 -9.62
N ARG A 31 19.35 -31.15 -10.12
CA ARG A 31 18.79 -32.49 -10.31
C ARG A 31 19.40 -33.26 -11.48
N ARG A 32 19.73 -32.55 -12.57
CA ARG A 32 20.15 -33.17 -13.85
C ARG A 32 21.65 -33.40 -13.93
N TYR A 33 22.44 -32.56 -13.25
CA TYR A 33 23.91 -32.58 -13.35
C TYR A 33 24.54 -32.96 -12.00
N LYS A 34 25.15 -34.11 -11.95
CA LYS A 34 25.79 -34.62 -10.73
C LYS A 34 26.99 -33.81 -10.27
N ASP A 35 27.58 -33.02 -11.17
CA ASP A 35 28.70 -32.11 -10.98
C ASP A 35 28.26 -30.69 -10.55
N PHE A 36 26.96 -30.43 -10.36
CA PHE A 36 26.48 -29.16 -9.81
C PHE A 36 26.97 -29.01 -8.34
N PRO A 37 27.37 -27.78 -7.92
CA PRO A 37 27.86 -27.55 -6.57
C PRO A 37 26.87 -28.04 -5.50
N ARG A 38 27.42 -28.67 -4.45
CA ARG A 38 26.58 -29.16 -3.34
C ARG A 38 26.23 -28.02 -2.40
N PRO A 39 24.97 -27.94 -1.95
CA PRO A 39 24.54 -26.89 -1.03
C PRO A 39 25.04 -27.15 0.39
N THR A 40 25.37 -26.09 1.09
CA THR A 40 25.55 -26.05 2.55
C THR A 40 24.23 -25.61 3.17
N ARG A 41 23.69 -26.35 4.12
CA ARG A 41 22.42 -26.08 4.76
C ARG A 41 22.58 -25.20 5.99
N ALA A 42 21.98 -24.03 5.98
CA ALA A 42 21.98 -23.11 7.13
C ALA A 42 20.57 -22.55 7.34
N GLY A 43 20.03 -22.62 8.57
CA GLY A 43 18.71 -22.07 8.90
C GLY A 43 17.54 -22.63 8.07
N GLY A 44 17.63 -23.89 7.58
CA GLY A 44 16.59 -24.51 6.73
C GLY A 44 16.66 -24.13 5.26
N THR A 45 17.58 -23.27 4.85
CA THR A 45 17.80 -22.84 3.47
C THR A 45 19.12 -23.41 2.93
N ASP A 46 19.11 -23.81 1.66
CA ASP A 46 20.30 -24.30 0.97
C ASP A 46 21.06 -23.14 0.34
N TYR A 47 22.35 -23.02 0.66
CA TYR A 47 23.29 -22.03 0.15
C TYR A 47 24.42 -22.70 -0.63
N PHE A 48 24.99 -21.99 -1.59
CA PHE A 48 26.07 -22.45 -2.45
C PHE A 48 27.25 -21.48 -2.36
N HIS A 49 28.46 -21.97 -2.38
CA HIS A 49 29.63 -21.12 -2.51
C HIS A 49 29.67 -20.50 -3.91
N LEU A 50 29.70 -19.18 -3.96
CA LEU A 50 29.66 -18.42 -5.23
C LEU A 50 30.79 -18.80 -6.17
N SER A 51 31.99 -19.08 -5.62
CA SER A 51 33.16 -19.57 -6.37
C SER A 51 32.89 -20.88 -7.11
N ASP A 52 32.23 -21.83 -6.45
CA ASP A 52 31.95 -23.14 -7.01
C ASP A 52 30.86 -23.03 -8.10
N VAL A 53 29.86 -22.21 -7.85
CA VAL A 53 28.82 -21.90 -8.83
C VAL A 53 29.42 -21.24 -10.07
N LEU A 54 30.29 -20.25 -9.93
CA LEU A 54 30.97 -19.60 -11.04
C LEU A 54 31.82 -20.56 -11.84
N THR A 55 32.59 -21.45 -11.16
CA THR A 55 33.41 -22.46 -11.81
C THR A 55 32.54 -23.41 -12.64
N TRP A 56 31.40 -23.84 -12.11
CA TRP A 56 30.47 -24.73 -12.81
C TRP A 56 29.80 -24.02 -13.98
N LEU A 57 29.38 -22.75 -13.85
CA LEU A 57 28.75 -21.95 -14.90
C LEU A 57 29.70 -21.53 -16.01
N SER A 58 31.02 -21.47 -15.77
CA SER A 58 32.03 -21.13 -16.78
C SER A 58 32.15 -22.14 -17.92
N GLY A 59 31.82 -23.40 -17.64
CA GLY A 59 31.76 -24.46 -18.67
C GLY A 59 30.43 -24.51 -19.45
N ARG A 60 29.52 -23.54 -19.28
CA ARG A 60 28.15 -23.60 -19.81
C ARG A 60 27.79 -22.34 -20.58
N THR A 61 27.79 -22.47 -21.93
CA THR A 61 27.40 -21.36 -22.82
C THR A 61 25.89 -21.11 -22.79
N VAL A 62 25.50 -19.84 -22.93
CA VAL A 62 24.10 -19.45 -23.03
C VAL A 62 23.55 -19.86 -24.40
N PRO A 63 22.45 -20.62 -24.48
CA PRO A 63 21.88 -21.05 -25.75
C PRO A 63 21.49 -19.87 -26.64
N PRO A 64 21.59 -19.96 -27.98
CA PRO A 64 21.30 -18.85 -28.90
C PRO A 64 19.94 -18.18 -28.67
N ARG A 65 18.91 -18.97 -28.31
CA ARG A 65 17.52 -18.45 -28.03
C ARG A 65 17.40 -17.71 -26.69
N ALA A 66 18.40 -17.82 -25.81
CA ALA A 66 18.39 -17.18 -24.49
C ALA A 66 19.45 -16.07 -24.38
N ARG A 67 20.17 -15.77 -25.46
CA ARG A 67 21.15 -14.67 -25.51
C ARG A 67 20.46 -13.33 -25.70
N ARG A 68 21.03 -12.31 -25.10
CA ARG A 68 20.66 -10.92 -25.36
C ARG A 68 21.30 -10.46 -26.67
N SER A 69 20.76 -9.43 -27.28
CA SER A 69 21.23 -8.88 -28.56
C SER A 69 22.67 -8.33 -28.52
N ASP A 70 23.15 -8.00 -27.34
CA ASP A 70 24.49 -7.45 -27.04
C ASP A 70 25.49 -8.49 -26.55
N GLU A 71 25.09 -9.77 -26.45
CA GLU A 71 25.94 -10.86 -25.95
C GLU A 71 26.68 -11.59 -27.09
N ALA A 72 27.97 -11.87 -26.86
CA ALA A 72 28.78 -12.65 -27.76
C ALA A 72 28.28 -14.10 -27.95
N ALA A 73 28.69 -14.73 -29.05
CA ALA A 73 28.22 -16.09 -29.40
C ALA A 73 28.65 -17.17 -28.43
N ASP A 74 29.71 -16.96 -27.68
CA ASP A 74 30.36 -17.85 -26.74
C ASP A 74 30.12 -17.48 -25.26
N VAL A 75 29.26 -16.49 -25.00
CA VAL A 75 28.96 -16.02 -23.64
C VAL A 75 28.49 -17.18 -22.75
N THR A 76 29.05 -17.26 -21.55
CA THR A 76 28.69 -18.26 -20.52
C THR A 76 27.75 -17.68 -19.49
N TYR A 77 27.08 -18.55 -18.74
CA TYR A 77 26.28 -18.08 -17.58
C TYR A 77 27.18 -17.49 -16.47
N ALA A 78 28.46 -17.90 -16.39
CA ALA A 78 29.42 -17.27 -15.48
C ALA A 78 29.72 -15.81 -15.86
N ASP A 79 29.75 -15.50 -17.15
CA ASP A 79 29.98 -14.13 -17.62
C ASP A 79 28.82 -13.21 -17.26
N ARG A 80 27.58 -13.72 -17.31
CA ARG A 80 26.41 -13.00 -16.80
C ARG A 80 26.49 -12.71 -15.30
N VAL A 81 26.89 -13.73 -14.51
CA VAL A 81 27.07 -13.55 -13.06
C VAL A 81 28.17 -12.54 -12.77
N ARG A 82 29.31 -12.59 -13.49
CA ARG A 82 30.39 -11.60 -13.34
C ARG A 82 29.95 -10.19 -13.73
N ALA A 83 29.24 -10.04 -14.85
CA ALA A 83 28.70 -8.76 -15.29
C ALA A 83 27.70 -8.20 -14.28
N TYR A 84 26.87 -9.05 -13.67
CA TYR A 84 25.93 -8.63 -12.64
C TYR A 84 26.69 -8.12 -11.39
N LEU A 85 27.69 -8.86 -10.93
CA LEU A 85 28.52 -8.49 -9.76
C LEU A 85 29.35 -7.22 -10.01
N THR A 86 29.83 -7.01 -11.23
CA THR A 86 30.52 -5.77 -11.61
C THR A 86 29.56 -4.59 -11.59
N LYS A 87 28.37 -4.72 -12.20
CA LYS A 87 27.32 -3.70 -12.16
C LYS A 87 26.87 -3.38 -10.74
N GLU A 88 26.75 -4.38 -9.89
CA GLU A 88 26.38 -4.18 -8.48
C GLU A 88 27.52 -3.50 -7.70
N SER A 89 28.78 -3.82 -8.03
CA SER A 89 29.96 -3.16 -7.47
C SER A 89 30.10 -1.73 -7.98
N GLU A 90 29.83 -1.49 -9.26
CA GLU A 90 29.80 -0.15 -9.87
C GLU A 90 28.60 0.67 -9.36
N ALA A 91 27.44 0.06 -9.18
CA ALA A 91 26.27 0.72 -8.58
C ALA A 91 26.54 1.09 -7.12
N ARG A 92 27.20 0.24 -6.35
CA ARG A 92 27.68 0.58 -4.98
C ARG A 92 28.75 1.67 -4.99
N ALA A 93 29.67 1.65 -5.94
CA ALA A 93 30.69 2.67 -6.08
C ALA A 93 30.11 4.03 -6.57
N VAL A 94 29.02 3.99 -7.37
CA VAL A 94 28.28 5.18 -7.80
C VAL A 94 27.33 5.66 -6.68
N GLU A 95 26.75 4.76 -5.90
CA GLU A 95 26.03 5.13 -4.66
C GLU A 95 26.99 5.76 -3.63
N ASP A 96 28.23 5.28 -3.54
CA ASP A 96 29.26 5.92 -2.69
C ASP A 96 29.76 7.28 -3.21
N VAL A 97 29.54 7.62 -4.49
CA VAL A 97 29.88 8.91 -5.11
C VAL A 97 28.67 9.83 -5.27
N GLU A 98 27.45 9.29 -5.45
CA GLU A 98 26.22 10.07 -5.53
C GLU A 98 25.54 10.33 -4.18
N THR A 99 26.01 9.74 -3.07
CA THR A 99 25.52 10.07 -1.73
C THR A 99 25.92 11.45 -1.22
N ASP A 100 26.72 12.19 -1.98
CA ASP A 100 26.94 13.63 -1.73
C ASP A 100 25.80 14.53 -2.28
N GLY A 101 24.78 14.00 -2.94
CA GLY A 101 23.73 14.74 -3.60
C GLY A 101 22.28 14.22 -3.51
N LEU A 102 22.02 13.11 -2.81
CA LEU A 102 20.64 12.63 -2.60
C LEU A 102 20.10 13.12 -1.24
N PRO A 103 18.85 13.63 -1.21
CA PRO A 103 18.23 13.96 0.07
C PRO A 103 18.19 12.69 0.92
N ALA A 104 18.79 12.76 2.10
CA ALA A 104 18.71 11.74 3.13
C ALA A 104 17.25 11.30 3.27
N ALA A 105 17.03 9.98 3.33
CA ALA A 105 15.73 9.43 3.71
C ALA A 105 15.25 10.23 4.92
N HIS A 106 14.17 10.99 4.73
CA HIS A 106 13.67 11.90 5.75
C HIS A 106 13.50 11.13 7.04
N GLY A 107 14.42 11.33 7.97
CA GLY A 107 14.27 10.98 9.36
C GLY A 107 12.94 11.59 9.80
N LEU A 108 12.17 10.82 10.56
CA LEU A 108 10.95 11.29 11.19
C LEU A 108 11.29 12.53 12.05
N ALA A 109 11.17 13.70 11.43
CA ALA A 109 11.40 14.94 12.13
C ALA A 109 10.33 15.10 13.23
N VAL A 110 10.76 14.94 14.45
CA VAL A 110 10.13 15.57 15.58
C VAL A 110 10.76 16.95 15.63
N ASP A 111 9.91 17.95 15.47
CA ASP A 111 10.18 19.38 15.56
C ASP A 111 10.54 20.12 14.27
N GLU A 112 9.61 20.99 13.86
CA GLU A 112 9.79 21.98 12.81
C GLU A 112 10.63 23.15 13.32
N GLY A 113 11.90 23.11 13.01
CA GLY A 113 12.82 24.23 13.18
C GLY A 113 13.82 24.23 12.04
N GLU A 114 13.63 25.12 11.09
CA GLU A 114 14.56 25.66 10.10
C GLU A 114 15.83 24.87 9.75
N GLY A 115 15.90 24.37 8.50
CA GLY A 115 17.15 24.06 7.77
C GLY A 115 17.70 22.68 8.01
N GLY A 116 17.42 21.75 7.09
CA GLY A 116 17.91 20.39 6.87
C GLY A 116 19.19 19.90 7.57
N ARG A 117 19.19 19.70 8.87
CA ARG A 117 20.20 18.90 9.57
C ARG A 117 19.77 17.44 9.54
N PRO A 118 20.69 16.48 9.25
CA PRO A 118 20.40 15.07 9.36
C PRO A 118 19.90 14.75 10.79
N GLY A 119 18.89 13.87 10.92
CA GLY A 119 18.39 13.44 12.21
C GLY A 119 19.51 12.86 13.09
N ALA A 120 19.42 13.02 14.41
CA ALA A 120 20.47 12.57 15.31
C ALA A 120 20.76 11.06 15.20
N VAL A 121 19.73 10.25 14.90
CA VAL A 121 19.89 8.81 14.63
C VAL A 121 20.62 8.55 13.30
N ASP A 122 20.35 9.34 12.26
CA ASP A 122 21.07 9.23 10.97
C ASP A 122 22.57 9.50 11.13
N VAL A 123 22.93 10.47 11.99
CA VAL A 123 24.34 10.75 12.32
C VAL A 123 24.97 9.52 12.96
N LEU A 124 24.32 8.90 13.94
CA LEU A 124 24.81 7.69 14.60
C LEU A 124 24.99 6.52 13.64
N LEU A 125 24.07 6.34 12.68
CA LEU A 125 24.15 5.26 11.70
C LEU A 125 25.27 5.50 10.67
N ARG A 126 25.61 6.75 10.39
CA ARG A 126 26.75 7.13 9.51
C ARG A 126 28.10 6.88 10.18
N GLU A 127 28.21 7.00 11.51
CA GLU A 127 29.44 6.71 12.25
C GLU A 127 29.94 5.27 12.02
N GLN A 128 29.06 4.31 11.85
CA GLN A 128 29.45 2.96 11.47
C GLN A 128 30.09 2.91 10.08
N ASN A 129 29.49 3.59 9.10
CA ASN A 129 29.95 3.64 7.71
C ASN A 129 31.24 4.50 7.56
N GLY A 130 31.41 5.49 8.43
CA GLY A 130 32.55 6.41 8.45
C GLY A 130 33.87 5.80 8.91
N GLY A 131 33.89 4.51 9.21
CA GLY A 131 35.13 3.79 9.56
C GLY A 131 35.57 3.92 11.02
N SER A 132 34.76 4.49 11.91
CA SER A 132 35.04 4.59 13.35
C SER A 132 34.92 3.26 14.09
N TRP A 133 34.26 2.27 13.48
CA TRP A 133 34.00 0.93 14.02
C TRP A 133 34.56 -0.13 13.08
N GLY A 134 35.24 -1.13 13.67
CA GLY A 134 35.83 -2.26 12.96
C GLY A 134 34.83 -3.40 12.70
N ALA A 135 35.32 -4.65 12.79
CA ALA A 135 34.50 -5.84 12.60
C ALA A 135 33.24 -5.84 13.46
N GLY A 136 32.18 -6.40 12.92
CA GLY A 136 30.85 -6.47 13.55
C GLY A 136 29.75 -6.26 12.52
N SER A 137 28.60 -6.90 12.75
CA SER A 137 27.47 -6.69 11.86
C SER A 137 26.76 -5.36 12.17
N ARG A 138 26.05 -4.80 11.19
CA ARG A 138 25.23 -3.63 11.41
C ARG A 138 24.13 -3.88 12.46
N ALA A 139 23.65 -5.10 12.54
CA ALA A 139 22.71 -5.51 13.57
C ALA A 139 23.31 -5.42 14.98
N ASP A 140 24.58 -5.81 15.18
CA ASP A 140 25.27 -5.74 16.47
C ASP A 140 25.53 -4.27 16.88
N TYR A 141 25.86 -3.43 15.90
CA TYR A 141 25.99 -1.99 16.14
C TYR A 141 24.65 -1.34 16.55
N LEU A 142 23.53 -1.72 15.94
CA LEU A 142 22.20 -1.29 16.38
C LEU A 142 21.91 -1.75 17.80
N TYR A 143 22.31 -2.97 18.20
CA TYR A 143 22.19 -3.43 19.58
C TYR A 143 23.04 -2.61 20.56
N LEU A 144 24.20 -2.12 20.14
CA LEU A 144 24.97 -1.15 20.95
C LEU A 144 24.20 0.15 21.13
N LEU A 145 23.62 0.70 20.06
CA LEU A 145 22.83 1.94 20.16
C LEU A 145 21.59 1.76 21.05
N PHE A 146 20.88 0.63 20.95
CA PHE A 146 19.78 0.29 21.87
C PHE A 146 20.25 0.23 23.32
N SER A 147 21.38 -0.44 23.56
CA SER A 147 21.97 -0.61 24.89
C SER A 147 22.34 0.71 25.54
N LEU A 148 23.00 1.58 24.79
CA LEU A 148 23.42 2.89 25.30
C LEU A 148 22.22 3.82 25.52
N THR A 149 21.26 3.86 24.60
CA THR A 149 20.02 4.64 24.76
C THR A 149 19.22 4.16 25.97
N PHE A 150 19.13 2.84 26.15
CA PHE A 150 18.48 2.24 27.31
C PHE A 150 19.16 2.64 28.63
N LEU A 151 20.49 2.47 28.75
CA LEU A 151 21.23 2.83 29.95
C LEU A 151 21.10 4.33 30.24
N ARG A 152 21.15 5.18 29.24
CA ARG A 152 21.01 6.64 29.38
C ARG A 152 19.69 7.04 30.02
N TRP A 153 18.57 6.46 29.58
CA TRP A 153 17.23 6.88 29.99
C TRP A 153 16.62 6.06 31.13
N ALA A 154 16.87 4.73 31.12
CA ALA A 154 16.25 3.83 32.10
C ALA A 154 17.14 3.57 33.33
N GLU A 155 18.48 3.63 33.17
CA GLU A 155 19.44 3.20 34.20
C GLU A 155 20.55 4.27 34.45
N PRO A 156 20.22 5.48 34.92
CA PRO A 156 21.15 6.61 35.01
C PRO A 156 22.43 6.31 35.84
N LYS A 157 22.32 5.45 36.87
CA LYS A 157 23.49 5.04 37.68
C LYS A 157 24.46 4.17 36.87
N ARG A 158 23.94 3.24 36.08
CA ARG A 158 24.73 2.37 35.19
C ARG A 158 25.31 3.18 34.05
N TRP A 159 24.54 4.13 33.47
CA TRP A 159 25.03 5.08 32.47
C TRP A 159 26.23 5.89 32.97
N ALA A 160 26.14 6.46 34.17
CA ALA A 160 27.25 7.20 34.79
C ALA A 160 28.49 6.30 35.03
N ALA A 161 28.31 5.01 35.31
CA ALA A 161 29.41 4.05 35.41
C ALA A 161 30.08 3.79 34.04
N VAL A 162 29.29 3.62 32.99
CA VAL A 162 29.77 3.46 31.60
C VAL A 162 30.56 4.68 31.14
N ARG A 163 30.04 5.90 31.36
CA ARG A 163 30.74 7.16 31.06
C ARG A 163 32.07 7.30 31.79
N ARG A 164 32.13 6.98 33.07
CA ARG A 164 33.37 7.01 33.87
C ARG A 164 34.39 5.98 33.37
N ALA A 165 33.94 4.75 33.05
CA ALA A 165 34.82 3.74 32.54
C ALA A 165 35.46 4.13 31.19
N ALA A 166 34.67 4.73 30.27
CA ALA A 166 35.17 5.24 29.00
C ALA A 166 36.17 6.38 29.18
N ALA A 167 35.93 7.32 30.12
CA ALA A 167 36.81 8.44 30.37
C ALA A 167 38.16 8.03 31.08
N GLN A 168 38.19 6.91 31.78
CA GLN A 168 39.38 6.38 32.46
C GLN A 168 40.32 5.55 31.58
N ASP A 169 39.91 5.29 30.31
CA ASP A 169 40.73 4.54 29.32
C ASP A 169 41.09 5.37 28.09
N PRO A 170 41.77 6.52 28.22
CA PRO A 170 42.11 7.39 27.09
C PRO A 170 43.06 6.75 26.09
N ALA A 171 43.83 5.74 26.53
CA ALA A 171 44.75 5.02 25.68
C ALA A 171 44.09 3.84 24.92
N GLY A 172 42.84 3.52 25.20
CA GLY A 172 42.12 2.44 24.53
C GLY A 172 42.60 1.00 24.87
N THR A 173 43.32 0.85 25.97
CA THR A 173 43.93 -0.42 26.38
C THR A 173 42.88 -1.47 26.77
N HIS A 174 41.66 -1.06 27.13
CA HIS A 174 40.62 -1.95 27.61
C HIS A 174 39.34 -1.93 26.72
N LEU A 175 39.43 -1.36 25.51
CA LEU A 175 38.26 -1.25 24.59
C LEU A 175 37.58 -2.60 24.37
N ARG A 176 38.33 -3.69 24.23
CA ARG A 176 37.76 -5.04 24.06
C ARG A 176 36.94 -5.52 25.25
N ARG A 177 37.13 -4.94 26.46
CA ARG A 177 36.37 -5.28 27.67
C ARG A 177 35.21 -4.30 27.90
N PHE A 178 35.31 -3.12 27.32
CA PHE A 178 34.35 -2.03 27.56
C PHE A 178 32.97 -2.40 27.03
N LEU A 179 32.84 -2.79 25.75
CA LEU A 179 31.55 -3.11 25.13
C LEU A 179 30.86 -4.33 25.77
N PRO A 180 31.54 -5.46 26.06
CA PRO A 180 30.96 -6.53 26.83
C PRO A 180 30.53 -6.11 28.24
N ALA A 181 31.20 -5.16 28.87
CA ALA A 181 30.80 -4.62 30.17
C ALA A 181 29.51 -3.80 30.06
N VAL A 182 29.34 -2.99 28.98
CA VAL A 182 28.08 -2.32 28.67
C VAL A 182 26.95 -3.34 28.52
N GLY A 183 27.16 -4.41 27.73
CA GLY A 183 26.20 -5.49 27.57
C GLY A 183 25.80 -6.15 28.88
N ARG A 184 26.75 -6.44 29.78
CA ARG A 184 26.46 -6.99 31.13
C ARG A 184 25.60 -6.05 31.97
N HIS A 185 25.84 -4.74 31.94
CA HIS A 185 24.98 -3.78 32.64
C HIS A 185 23.54 -3.80 32.11
N VAL A 186 23.34 -3.99 30.81
CA VAL A 186 22.00 -4.16 30.21
C VAL A 186 21.39 -5.48 30.66
N GLU A 187 22.13 -6.60 30.59
CA GLU A 187 21.64 -7.93 30.98
C GLU A 187 21.23 -7.97 32.44
N GLU A 188 22.04 -7.39 33.35
CA GLU A 188 21.69 -7.27 34.76
C GLU A 188 20.41 -6.48 35.00
N ALA A 189 20.26 -5.34 34.32
CA ALA A 189 19.05 -4.50 34.44
C ALA A 189 17.78 -5.21 33.90
N LEU A 190 17.92 -5.96 32.80
CA LEU A 190 16.85 -6.76 32.22
C LEU A 190 16.50 -7.98 33.08
N ALA A 191 17.51 -8.63 33.66
CA ALA A 191 17.31 -9.76 34.59
C ALA A 191 16.51 -9.38 35.82
N GLU A 192 16.68 -8.18 36.36
CA GLU A 192 15.85 -7.63 37.45
C GLU A 192 14.35 -7.55 37.06
N GLN A 193 14.04 -7.54 35.76
CA GLN A 193 12.67 -7.59 35.20
C GLN A 193 12.28 -8.98 34.71
N GLY A 194 13.05 -10.03 35.02
CA GLY A 194 12.78 -11.39 34.56
C GLY A 194 12.98 -11.59 33.04
N VAL A 195 13.74 -10.72 32.39
CA VAL A 195 14.06 -10.83 30.96
C VAL A 195 15.48 -11.34 30.76
N ILE A 196 15.61 -12.46 30.06
CA ILE A 196 16.91 -13.04 29.69
C ILE A 196 17.35 -12.41 28.37
N SER A 197 18.56 -11.90 28.32
CA SER A 197 19.16 -11.29 27.13
C SER A 197 20.59 -11.78 26.96
N ALA A 198 21.13 -11.74 25.76
CA ALA A 198 22.48 -12.09 25.37
C ALA A 198 23.22 -10.92 24.70
N VAL A 199 22.93 -9.71 25.13
CA VAL A 199 23.49 -8.47 24.57
C VAL A 199 25.01 -8.43 24.70
N ALA A 200 25.57 -8.88 25.83
CA ALA A 200 27.01 -8.87 26.05
C ALA A 200 27.75 -9.66 24.98
N GLY A 201 27.27 -10.87 24.63
CA GLY A 201 27.85 -11.68 23.56
C GLY A 201 27.75 -11.06 22.18
N ARG A 202 26.68 -10.32 21.90
CA ARG A 202 26.53 -9.57 20.63
C ARG A 202 27.56 -8.44 20.53
N LEU A 203 27.79 -7.72 21.62
CA LEU A 203 28.71 -6.58 21.64
C LEU A 203 30.18 -7.01 21.63
N GLU A 204 30.52 -8.27 21.96
CA GLU A 204 31.89 -8.82 21.83
C GLU A 204 32.45 -8.80 20.42
N GLY A 205 31.56 -8.87 19.39
CA GLY A 205 31.93 -8.82 17.98
C GLY A 205 32.26 -7.43 17.45
N LEU A 206 31.99 -6.36 18.24
CA LEU A 206 32.25 -4.99 17.83
C LEU A 206 33.65 -4.54 18.27
N GLU A 207 34.41 -3.94 17.36
CA GLU A 207 35.72 -3.38 17.62
C GLU A 207 35.75 -1.87 17.34
N PRO A 208 35.64 -1.00 18.37
CA PRO A 208 35.86 0.42 18.18
C PRO A 208 37.32 0.68 17.82
N ARG A 209 37.59 1.54 16.85
CA ARG A 209 38.95 1.81 16.39
C ARG A 209 39.77 2.68 17.35
N SER A 210 39.10 3.46 18.22
CA SER A 210 39.74 4.31 19.19
C SER A 210 38.84 4.62 20.38
N SER A 211 39.42 4.95 21.51
CA SER A 211 38.69 5.47 22.68
C SER A 211 37.91 6.76 22.35
N GLN A 212 38.43 7.57 21.44
CA GLN A 212 37.79 8.81 21.02
C GLN A 212 36.48 8.52 20.26
N ALA A 213 36.44 7.46 19.43
CA ALA A 213 35.20 7.02 18.77
C ALA A 213 34.13 6.60 19.79
N VAL A 214 34.52 5.92 20.89
CA VAL A 214 33.61 5.56 21.96
C VAL A 214 33.08 6.79 22.69
N LEU A 215 33.98 7.70 23.07
CA LEU A 215 33.57 8.94 23.77
C LEU A 215 32.64 9.80 22.90
N HIS A 216 32.98 9.93 21.61
CA HIS A 216 32.12 10.65 20.67
C HIS A 216 30.72 10.02 20.54
N LEU A 217 30.66 8.68 20.44
CA LEU A 217 29.38 7.97 20.44
C LEU A 217 28.58 8.21 21.72
N LEU A 218 29.23 8.17 22.89
CA LEU A 218 28.55 8.44 24.15
C LEU A 218 28.01 9.88 24.24
N ASP A 219 28.73 10.85 23.68
CA ASP A 219 28.25 12.24 23.60
C ASP A 219 27.06 12.37 22.66
N LEU A 220 27.08 11.72 21.49
CA LEU A 220 25.91 11.69 20.58
C LEU A 220 24.68 11.04 21.26
N ILE A 221 24.88 9.98 22.04
CA ILE A 221 23.79 9.32 22.80
C ILE A 221 23.24 10.25 23.91
N GLU A 222 24.08 11.10 24.51
CA GLU A 222 23.64 12.08 25.51
C GLU A 222 22.61 13.06 24.96
N ASP A 223 22.77 13.44 23.69
CA ASP A 223 21.89 14.37 22.99
C ASP A 223 20.60 13.75 22.45
N LEU A 224 20.47 12.41 22.51
CA LEU A 224 19.28 11.71 22.01
C LEU A 224 18.08 11.84 22.94
N GLY A 225 16.92 12.12 22.36
CA GLY A 225 15.62 11.98 23.02
C GLY A 225 15.19 10.51 23.18
N ARG A 226 14.22 10.26 24.07
CA ARG A 226 13.65 8.91 24.29
C ARG A 226 13.07 8.29 23.00
N GLY A 227 12.51 9.10 22.11
CA GLY A 227 11.94 8.69 20.84
C GLY A 227 12.92 8.01 19.87
N ALA A 228 14.23 8.27 20.03
CA ALA A 228 15.28 7.66 19.23
C ALA A 228 15.26 6.12 19.30
N PHE A 229 14.82 5.54 20.42
CA PHE A 229 14.73 4.07 20.53
C PHE A 229 13.75 3.48 19.50
N THR A 230 12.61 4.11 19.31
CA THR A 230 11.60 3.67 18.32
C THR A 230 12.11 3.84 16.88
N GLU A 231 12.88 4.88 16.61
CA GLU A 231 13.52 5.10 15.31
C GLU A 231 14.56 4.01 15.03
N LEU A 232 15.42 3.70 15.99
CA LEU A 232 16.37 2.60 15.91
C LEU A 232 15.70 1.24 15.65
N LEU A 233 14.51 0.97 16.26
CA LEU A 233 13.74 -0.25 15.98
C LEU A 233 13.34 -0.35 14.51
N SER A 234 13.00 0.76 13.86
CA SER A 234 12.66 0.77 12.44
C SER A 234 13.85 0.39 11.56
N HIS A 235 15.03 0.92 11.89
CA HIS A 235 16.27 0.55 11.19
C HIS A 235 16.62 -0.92 11.42
N HIS A 236 16.48 -1.40 12.65
CA HIS A 236 16.72 -2.82 12.96
C HIS A 236 15.79 -3.76 12.19
N ALA A 237 14.52 -3.42 12.06
CA ALA A 237 13.56 -4.20 11.28
C ALA A 237 13.96 -4.32 9.80
N HIS A 238 14.50 -3.24 9.25
CA HIS A 238 14.99 -3.20 7.86
C HIS A 238 16.23 -4.08 7.67
N GLU A 239 17.22 -3.95 8.54
CA GLU A 239 18.49 -4.70 8.48
C GLU A 239 18.30 -6.20 8.75
N ALA A 240 17.47 -6.55 9.73
CA ALA A 240 17.20 -7.95 10.08
C ALA A 240 16.37 -8.69 9.00
N GLY A 241 15.90 -8.00 7.95
CA GLY A 241 15.10 -8.61 6.88
C GLY A 241 13.86 -9.30 7.45
N LEU A 242 13.27 -8.77 8.53
CA LEU A 242 12.13 -9.39 9.21
C LEU A 242 10.99 -9.55 8.22
N GLY A 243 10.52 -10.78 8.05
CA GLY A 243 9.38 -11.10 7.19
C GLY A 243 8.10 -10.42 7.67
N SER A 244 7.07 -10.37 6.81
CA SER A 244 5.78 -9.71 7.10
C SER A 244 5.08 -10.19 8.38
N ARG A 245 5.42 -11.38 8.88
CA ARG A 245 4.87 -11.95 10.11
C ARG A 245 5.56 -11.46 11.39
N ASP A 246 6.80 -10.98 11.25
CA ASP A 246 7.68 -10.62 12.37
C ASP A 246 8.07 -9.13 12.35
N ALA A 247 7.47 -8.33 11.46
CA ALA A 247 7.74 -6.90 11.34
C ALA A 247 7.23 -6.12 12.56
N PHE A 248 8.00 -5.16 13.06
CA PHE A 248 7.54 -4.18 14.03
C PHE A 248 6.48 -3.27 13.42
N THR A 249 5.65 -2.68 14.27
CA THR A 249 4.67 -1.69 13.83
C THR A 249 5.39 -0.39 13.43
N PRO A 250 5.16 0.14 12.22
CA PRO A 250 5.77 1.38 11.79
C PRO A 250 5.48 2.54 12.74
N PRO A 251 6.46 3.44 13.00
CA PRO A 251 6.32 4.53 13.99
C PRO A 251 5.13 5.45 13.70
N GLY A 252 4.82 5.73 12.42
CA GLY A 252 3.65 6.53 12.04
C GLY A 252 2.33 5.90 12.49
N ILE A 253 2.19 4.57 12.36
CA ILE A 253 1.00 3.85 12.83
C ILE A 253 0.97 3.82 14.37
N ALA A 254 2.09 3.52 15.04
CA ALA A 254 2.15 3.50 16.50
C ALA A 254 1.76 4.86 17.08
N ARG A 255 2.25 5.96 16.49
CA ARG A 255 1.87 7.33 16.83
C ARG A 255 0.39 7.60 16.63
N LEU A 256 -0.16 7.21 15.47
CA LEU A 256 -1.60 7.35 15.20
C LEU A 256 -2.43 6.67 16.30
N LEU A 257 -2.12 5.42 16.64
CA LEU A 257 -2.84 4.70 17.68
C LEU A 257 -2.69 5.37 19.06
N ALA A 258 -1.52 5.90 19.36
CA ALA A 258 -1.27 6.64 20.60
C ALA A 258 -2.11 7.92 20.67
N VAL A 259 -2.21 8.69 19.59
CA VAL A 259 -3.03 9.91 19.56
C VAL A 259 -4.53 9.58 19.63
N LEU A 260 -4.98 8.51 18.96
CA LEU A 260 -6.38 8.07 19.00
C LEU A 260 -6.82 7.63 20.40
N LEU A 261 -5.98 6.91 21.15
CA LEU A 261 -6.37 6.30 22.43
C LEU A 261 -5.60 6.84 23.64
N GLY A 262 -4.41 7.41 23.44
CA GLY A 262 -3.45 7.72 24.50
C GLY A 262 -3.72 9.02 25.26
N ALA A 263 -4.52 9.95 24.73
CA ALA A 263 -4.78 11.26 25.34
C ALA A 263 -5.34 11.22 26.79
N HIS A 264 -5.74 10.04 27.27
CA HIS A 264 -6.32 9.83 28.59
C HIS A 264 -5.71 8.64 29.33
N SER A 265 -4.43 8.34 29.09
CA SER A 265 -3.76 7.14 29.62
C SER A 265 -3.31 7.25 31.10
N SER A 266 -3.30 8.43 31.67
CA SER A 266 -2.88 8.63 33.10
C SER A 266 -3.68 7.73 34.04
N GLY A 267 -2.97 6.87 34.76
CA GLY A 267 -3.55 5.94 35.74
C GLY A 267 -4.30 4.74 35.17
N ARG A 268 -4.34 4.58 33.80
CA ARG A 268 -4.97 3.44 33.14
C ARG A 268 -4.00 2.31 32.91
N SER A 269 -4.50 1.09 32.89
CA SER A 269 -3.74 -0.11 32.53
C SER A 269 -3.64 -0.25 31.01
N LEU A 270 -2.41 -0.51 30.51
CA LEU A 270 -2.08 -0.71 29.09
C LEU A 270 -1.76 -2.18 28.82
N TYR A 271 -2.22 -2.70 27.70
CA TYR A 271 -1.96 -4.08 27.32
C TYR A 271 -1.74 -4.23 25.81
N ASP A 272 -0.65 -4.92 25.43
CA ASP A 272 -0.48 -5.47 24.08
C ASP A 272 -0.37 -7.00 24.15
N PRO A 273 -1.39 -7.75 23.67
CA PRO A 273 -1.38 -9.20 23.69
C PRO A 273 -0.44 -9.84 22.67
N ASN A 274 0.12 -9.09 21.73
CA ASN A 274 1.05 -9.58 20.71
C ASN A 274 2.23 -8.62 20.50
N GLY A 275 2.75 -8.09 21.58
CA GLY A 275 3.84 -7.14 21.51
C GLY A 275 5.14 -7.76 20.98
N ARG A 276 5.90 -6.97 20.23
CA ARG A 276 7.18 -7.37 19.64
C ARG A 276 8.33 -6.51 20.16
N GLY A 277 8.41 -5.24 19.75
CA GLY A 277 9.39 -4.28 20.22
C GLY A 277 8.84 -3.28 21.25
N GLY A 278 7.60 -3.49 21.71
CA GLY A 278 6.95 -2.58 22.66
C GLY A 278 6.54 -1.23 22.04
N GLU A 279 6.63 -1.09 20.71
CA GLU A 279 6.48 0.16 19.98
C GLU A 279 5.10 0.82 20.16
N LEU A 280 4.02 0.02 20.24
CA LEU A 280 2.66 0.54 20.44
C LEU A 280 2.48 1.17 21.81
N LEU A 281 2.91 0.45 22.84
CA LEU A 281 2.79 0.92 24.23
C LEU A 281 3.78 2.04 24.52
N ALA A 282 5.00 1.98 23.99
CA ALA A 282 5.98 3.05 24.08
C ALA A 282 5.47 4.36 23.45
N ALA A 283 4.78 4.29 22.31
CA ALA A 283 4.17 5.46 21.69
C ALA A 283 3.08 6.10 22.57
N VAL A 284 2.26 5.29 23.26
CA VAL A 284 1.25 5.78 24.23
C VAL A 284 1.92 6.44 25.43
N LEU A 285 2.97 5.82 25.96
CA LEU A 285 3.73 6.38 27.09
C LEU A 285 4.41 7.70 26.73
N ALA A 286 4.95 7.80 25.50
CA ALA A 286 5.58 9.02 24.99
C ALA A 286 4.59 10.16 24.74
N ALA A 287 3.32 9.86 24.43
CA ALA A 287 2.27 10.85 24.22
C ALA A 287 1.65 11.36 25.52
N GLY A 288 1.92 10.69 26.65
CA GLY A 288 1.47 11.12 27.97
C GLY A 288 2.26 12.34 28.47
N PRO A 289 1.72 13.08 29.48
CA PRO A 289 2.47 14.18 30.12
C PRO A 289 3.76 13.61 30.74
N GLU A 290 4.87 14.33 30.56
CA GLU A 290 6.10 14.00 31.27
C GLU A 290 5.81 14.03 32.78
N PRO A 291 6.29 13.03 33.56
CA PRO A 291 6.17 13.06 34.99
C PRO A 291 6.89 14.30 35.49
N ALA A 292 6.13 15.28 35.98
CA ALA A 292 6.71 16.45 36.64
C ALA A 292 7.51 15.95 37.86
N ASP A 293 8.75 16.46 38.02
CA ASP A 293 9.61 16.14 39.15
C ASP A 293 8.82 16.36 40.47
N GLY A 294 8.53 15.25 41.19
CA GLY A 294 7.84 15.29 42.49
C GLY A 294 6.31 15.17 42.45
N ALA A 295 5.66 15.05 41.32
CA ALA A 295 4.23 14.70 41.25
C ALA A 295 4.05 13.18 41.27
N ASP A 296 3.07 12.70 42.07
CA ASP A 296 2.60 11.29 42.11
C ASP A 296 1.94 10.87 40.77
N GLY A 297 2.60 11.16 39.65
CA GLY A 297 2.22 10.69 38.31
C GLY A 297 2.38 9.16 38.25
N ARG A 298 1.35 8.42 38.61
CA ARG A 298 1.36 6.96 38.46
C ARG A 298 1.62 6.58 37.02
N VAL A 299 2.82 6.02 36.77
CA VAL A 299 3.12 5.37 35.51
C VAL A 299 2.05 4.30 35.25
N PRO A 300 1.44 4.24 34.05
CA PRO A 300 0.45 3.24 33.74
C PRO A 300 0.97 1.83 34.01
N ALA A 301 0.13 0.93 34.50
CA ALA A 301 0.45 -0.48 34.59
C ALA A 301 0.52 -1.05 33.19
N VAL A 302 1.66 -1.60 32.80
CA VAL A 302 1.90 -2.12 31.46
C VAL A 302 1.96 -3.64 31.49
N THR A 303 1.14 -4.31 30.68
CA THR A 303 1.20 -5.76 30.45
C THR A 303 1.56 -6.02 28.99
N MET A 304 2.44 -6.98 28.76
CA MET A 304 2.86 -7.35 27.43
C MET A 304 2.83 -8.85 27.20
N GLY A 305 2.08 -9.31 26.21
CA GLY A 305 2.13 -10.66 25.70
C GLY A 305 3.14 -10.74 24.56
N SER A 306 4.17 -11.57 24.69
CA SER A 306 5.13 -11.76 23.60
C SER A 306 5.29 -13.24 23.25
N ALA A 307 5.05 -13.55 21.96
CA ALA A 307 5.36 -14.83 21.36
C ALA A 307 6.75 -14.83 20.71
N HIS A 308 7.52 -13.76 20.89
CA HIS A 308 8.80 -13.50 20.22
C HIS A 308 9.90 -13.34 21.26
N PRO A 309 10.46 -14.42 21.80
CA PRO A 309 11.52 -14.34 22.81
C PRO A 309 12.76 -13.60 22.31
N GLU A 310 13.01 -13.63 20.99
CA GLU A 310 14.13 -12.99 20.32
C GLU A 310 14.10 -11.44 20.31
N THR A 311 12.94 -10.82 20.56
CA THR A 311 12.77 -9.35 20.61
C THR A 311 12.30 -8.86 21.98
N ARG A 312 12.22 -9.76 22.96
CA ARG A 312 11.70 -9.43 24.28
C ARG A 312 12.61 -8.47 25.05
N ASP A 313 13.90 -8.56 24.87
CA ASP A 313 14.88 -7.64 25.41
C ASP A 313 14.72 -6.24 24.82
N LEU A 314 14.55 -6.13 23.51
CA LEU A 314 14.27 -4.85 22.84
C LEU A 314 12.97 -4.22 23.34
N ALA A 315 11.92 -5.02 23.50
CA ALA A 315 10.65 -4.54 24.02
C ALA A 315 10.77 -4.05 25.48
N ALA A 316 11.49 -4.79 26.32
CA ALA A 316 11.74 -4.39 27.69
C ALA A 316 12.52 -3.07 27.76
N MET A 317 13.63 -2.98 27.02
CA MET A 317 14.43 -1.75 26.94
C MET A 317 13.58 -0.56 26.46
N ASN A 318 12.79 -0.73 25.39
CA ASN A 318 11.94 0.33 24.85
C ASN A 318 10.94 0.86 25.89
N LEU A 319 10.22 -0.02 26.57
CA LEU A 319 9.22 0.38 27.56
C LEU A 319 9.88 1.02 28.80
N MET A 320 11.03 0.51 29.22
CA MET A 320 11.78 1.07 30.34
C MET A 320 12.38 2.44 30.03
N VAL A 321 12.77 2.72 28.80
CA VAL A 321 13.17 4.06 28.32
C VAL A 321 12.04 5.08 28.56
N HIS A 322 10.77 4.63 28.42
CA HIS A 322 9.60 5.45 28.70
C HIS A 322 9.08 5.32 30.13
N GLY A 323 9.88 4.79 31.07
CA GLY A 323 9.61 4.71 32.48
C GLY A 323 8.68 3.56 32.92
N ALA A 324 8.25 2.68 32.00
CA ALA A 324 7.36 1.57 32.34
C ALA A 324 8.12 0.26 32.50
N ARG A 325 7.72 -0.54 33.49
CA ARG A 325 8.22 -1.89 33.75
C ARG A 325 7.12 -2.89 33.40
N PRO A 326 7.19 -3.61 32.28
CA PRO A 326 6.09 -4.44 31.82
C PRO A 326 5.95 -5.73 32.63
N GLU A 327 4.71 -6.10 32.94
CA GLU A 327 4.38 -7.45 33.34
C GLU A 327 4.30 -8.35 32.08
N TRP A 328 4.98 -9.49 32.12
CA TRP A 328 5.08 -10.37 30.96
C TRP A 328 4.07 -11.52 31.01
N LEU A 329 3.32 -11.70 29.90
CA LEU A 329 2.61 -12.94 29.64
C LEU A 329 3.46 -13.86 28.79
N ASN A 330 3.80 -15.04 29.31
CA ASN A 330 4.60 -16.01 28.61
C ASN A 330 3.79 -16.73 27.53
N LEU A 331 3.78 -16.17 26.32
CA LEU A 331 3.23 -16.78 25.11
C LEU A 331 4.37 -17.45 24.34
N THR A 332 4.03 -18.50 23.61
CA THR A 332 4.95 -19.13 22.66
C THR A 332 4.42 -18.93 21.24
N ARG A 333 5.23 -19.23 20.21
CA ARG A 333 4.74 -19.20 18.82
C ARG A 333 3.57 -20.16 18.56
N ALA A 334 3.45 -21.22 19.37
CA ALA A 334 2.37 -22.20 19.29
C ALA A 334 1.14 -21.81 20.12
N THR A 335 1.30 -20.95 21.13
CA THR A 335 0.22 -20.53 22.01
C THR A 335 -0.27 -19.13 21.63
N ARG A 336 -1.59 -18.92 21.72
CA ARG A 336 -2.24 -17.64 21.50
C ARG A 336 -2.85 -17.17 22.81
N PRO A 337 -3.18 -15.89 22.97
CA PRO A 337 -3.77 -15.40 24.22
C PRO A 337 -5.05 -16.15 24.64
N TRP A 338 -5.78 -16.72 23.70
CA TRP A 338 -7.01 -17.50 23.93
C TRP A 338 -6.82 -19.01 24.19
N THR A 339 -5.58 -19.48 24.24
CA THR A 339 -5.32 -20.91 24.60
C THR A 339 -5.54 -21.17 26.08
N THR A 340 -5.61 -20.13 26.90
CA THR A 340 -6.05 -20.20 28.31
C THR A 340 -7.52 -19.79 28.38
N GLY A 341 -8.28 -20.38 29.33
CA GLY A 341 -9.70 -20.06 29.50
C GLY A 341 -9.98 -18.59 29.82
N PRO A 342 -11.17 -18.07 29.46
CA PRO A 342 -11.51 -16.66 29.66
C PRO A 342 -11.43 -16.16 31.11
N ARG A 343 -11.50 -17.06 32.09
CA ARG A 343 -11.36 -16.72 33.51
C ARG A 343 -9.93 -16.29 33.88
N GLN A 344 -8.93 -16.69 33.10
CA GLN A 344 -7.52 -16.36 33.30
C GLN A 344 -7.07 -15.17 32.42
N ARG A 345 -8.02 -14.53 31.71
CA ARG A 345 -7.70 -13.41 30.83
C ARG A 345 -7.15 -12.22 31.61
N ARG A 346 -6.20 -11.53 31.00
CA ARG A 346 -5.80 -10.19 31.47
C ARG A 346 -6.84 -9.18 31.04
N ARG A 347 -7.07 -8.21 31.89
CA ARG A 347 -7.94 -7.06 31.59
C ARG A 347 -7.14 -5.79 31.61
N ALA A 348 -7.49 -4.86 30.72
CA ALA A 348 -6.89 -3.55 30.66
C ALA A 348 -7.89 -2.48 30.21
N ASP A 349 -7.58 -1.24 30.51
CA ASP A 349 -8.38 -0.10 30.11
C ASP A 349 -8.10 0.29 28.65
N LEU A 350 -6.86 0.12 28.21
CA LEU A 350 -6.44 0.35 26.83
C LEU A 350 -5.67 -0.87 26.31
N ILE A 351 -6.10 -1.37 25.15
CA ILE A 351 -5.43 -2.47 24.44
C ILE A 351 -5.03 -1.98 23.05
N LEU A 352 -3.74 -2.06 22.73
CA LEU A 352 -3.23 -1.75 21.41
C LEU A 352 -2.48 -2.96 20.87
N THR A 353 -2.81 -3.42 19.68
CA THR A 353 -2.15 -4.63 19.17
C THR A 353 -2.09 -4.67 17.64
N ASN A 354 -0.96 -5.20 17.16
CA ASN A 354 -0.72 -5.55 15.77
C ASN A 354 -0.53 -7.07 15.66
N PRO A 355 -1.63 -7.84 15.56
CA PRO A 355 -1.54 -9.29 15.52
C PRO A 355 -1.00 -9.80 14.18
N PRO A 356 -0.50 -11.05 14.13
CA PRO A 356 -0.07 -11.66 12.87
C PRO A 356 -1.26 -11.91 11.94
N PHE A 357 -1.12 -11.50 10.66
CA PHE A 357 -2.20 -11.58 9.66
C PHE A 357 -2.30 -12.96 9.03
N ASN A 358 -3.54 -13.40 8.75
CA ASN A 358 -3.84 -14.60 7.97
C ASN A 358 -3.14 -15.87 8.49
N VAL A 359 -3.04 -16.00 9.81
CA VAL A 359 -2.50 -17.20 10.45
C VAL A 359 -3.62 -18.11 10.92
N PRO A 360 -3.40 -19.44 11.02
CA PRO A 360 -4.39 -20.34 11.60
C PRO A 360 -4.74 -19.98 13.05
N VAL A 361 -5.98 -20.25 13.43
CA VAL A 361 -6.41 -20.21 14.83
C VAL A 361 -5.75 -21.40 15.54
N ALA A 362 -4.90 -21.12 16.53
CA ALA A 362 -4.45 -22.17 17.43
C ALA A 362 -5.63 -22.67 18.28
N SER A 363 -5.59 -23.93 18.71
CA SER A 363 -6.59 -24.50 19.63
C SER A 363 -6.79 -23.58 20.83
N GLY A 364 -8.04 -23.33 21.18
CA GLY A 364 -8.41 -22.45 22.27
C GLY A 364 -9.72 -22.88 22.89
N ASP A 365 -10.05 -22.28 24.03
CA ASP A 365 -11.32 -22.49 24.70
C ASP A 365 -12.47 -21.90 23.88
N ALA A 366 -13.49 -22.69 23.58
CA ALA A 366 -14.67 -22.27 22.82
C ALA A 366 -15.41 -21.10 23.46
N ASP A 367 -15.30 -20.92 24.77
CA ASP A 367 -15.91 -19.82 25.53
C ASP A 367 -15.39 -18.42 25.12
N TRP A 368 -14.30 -18.34 24.36
CA TRP A 368 -13.83 -17.09 23.76
C TRP A 368 -14.71 -16.59 22.61
N TRP A 369 -15.42 -17.49 21.92
CA TRP A 369 -16.07 -17.20 20.63
C TRP A 369 -17.53 -16.75 20.77
N ILE A 370 -17.80 -15.81 21.68
CA ILE A 370 -19.17 -15.30 21.93
C ILE A 370 -19.81 -14.56 20.74
N TYR A 371 -18.99 -14.06 19.81
CA TYR A 371 -19.45 -13.42 18.58
C TYR A 371 -19.48 -14.41 17.38
N GLY A 372 -19.02 -15.63 17.60
CA GLY A 372 -18.98 -16.70 16.61
C GLY A 372 -17.61 -17.32 16.45
N GLU A 373 -17.57 -18.60 16.16
CA GLU A 373 -16.34 -19.35 15.99
C GLU A 373 -15.60 -18.90 14.71
N PRO A 374 -14.32 -18.45 14.79
CA PRO A 374 -13.55 -18.05 13.63
C PRO A 374 -13.19 -19.27 12.75
N PRO A 375 -12.92 -19.09 11.44
CA PRO A 375 -12.39 -20.16 10.59
C PRO A 375 -11.06 -20.68 11.14
N ALA A 376 -10.89 -22.00 11.23
CA ALA A 376 -9.65 -22.61 11.76
C ALA A 376 -8.38 -22.15 11.01
N SER A 377 -8.51 -21.82 9.72
CA SER A 377 -7.42 -21.38 8.86
C SER A 377 -7.05 -19.89 9.01
N ASN A 378 -7.89 -19.07 9.70
CA ASN A 378 -7.71 -17.62 9.74
C ASN A 378 -8.13 -17.02 11.09
N ALA A 379 -7.14 -16.53 11.85
CA ALA A 379 -7.31 -15.92 13.16
C ALA A 379 -7.64 -14.42 13.12
N ASN A 380 -7.77 -13.79 11.96
CA ASN A 380 -7.98 -12.34 11.89
C ASN A 380 -9.14 -11.86 12.77
N LEU A 381 -10.27 -12.56 12.77
CA LEU A 381 -11.44 -12.23 13.60
C LEU A 381 -11.50 -12.96 14.97
N ALA A 382 -10.48 -13.74 15.31
CA ALA A 382 -10.28 -14.21 16.68
C ALA A 382 -9.74 -13.08 17.59
N TRP A 383 -8.85 -12.23 17.05
CA TRP A 383 -8.22 -11.13 17.77
C TRP A 383 -9.22 -10.08 18.29
N PRO A 384 -10.15 -9.53 17.50
CA PRO A 384 -11.17 -8.61 17.99
C PRO A 384 -11.98 -9.19 19.15
N GLN A 385 -12.38 -10.48 19.06
CA GLN A 385 -13.14 -11.14 20.11
C GLN A 385 -12.33 -11.25 21.41
N TYR A 386 -11.07 -11.69 21.32
CA TYR A 386 -10.18 -11.74 22.48
C TYR A 386 -10.00 -10.37 23.12
N VAL A 387 -9.74 -9.35 22.28
CA VAL A 387 -9.47 -7.97 22.73
C VAL A 387 -10.67 -7.39 23.44
N VAL A 388 -11.86 -7.44 22.84
CA VAL A 388 -13.10 -6.93 23.47
C VAL A 388 -13.35 -7.58 24.83
N ARG A 389 -13.19 -8.89 24.93
CA ARG A 389 -13.36 -9.60 26.21
C ARG A 389 -12.27 -9.30 27.25
N SER A 390 -11.14 -8.76 26.83
CA SER A 390 -10.02 -8.35 27.68
C SER A 390 -10.07 -6.88 28.09
N LEU A 391 -11.07 -6.12 27.65
CA LEU A 391 -11.28 -4.75 28.10
C LEU A 391 -11.91 -4.69 29.47
N ASN A 392 -11.49 -3.74 30.29
CA ASN A 392 -12.21 -3.26 31.46
C ASN A 392 -13.49 -2.52 31.04
N GLU A 393 -14.41 -2.31 31.94
CA GLU A 393 -15.57 -1.47 31.72
C GLU A 393 -15.15 -0.06 31.27
N GLY A 394 -15.78 0.47 30.23
CA GLY A 394 -15.39 1.75 29.62
C GLY A 394 -14.05 1.73 28.86
N GLY A 395 -13.38 0.57 28.78
CA GLY A 395 -12.11 0.40 28.09
C GLY A 395 -12.24 0.46 26.57
N ARG A 396 -11.11 0.74 25.89
CA ARG A 396 -11.02 0.80 24.43
C ARG A 396 -9.79 0.08 23.91
N ALA A 397 -9.90 -0.33 22.63
CA ALA A 397 -8.78 -0.99 21.97
C ALA A 397 -8.60 -0.50 20.54
N ALA A 398 -7.36 -0.51 20.08
CA ALA A 398 -7.00 -0.35 18.67
C ALA A 398 -6.36 -1.65 18.16
N VAL A 399 -6.97 -2.26 17.16
CA VAL A 399 -6.50 -3.52 16.55
C VAL A 399 -6.19 -3.27 15.09
N ILE A 400 -4.97 -3.57 14.67
CA ILE A 400 -4.55 -3.48 13.27
C ILE A 400 -4.93 -4.79 12.58
N LEU A 401 -5.72 -4.71 11.51
CA LEU A 401 -6.20 -5.87 10.76
C LEU A 401 -6.03 -5.67 9.25
N PRO A 402 -5.80 -6.74 8.48
CA PRO A 402 -5.76 -6.65 7.02
C PRO A 402 -7.16 -6.33 6.45
N ASN A 403 -7.22 -5.63 5.32
CA ASN A 403 -8.49 -5.27 4.65
C ASN A 403 -9.44 -6.47 4.47
N GLY A 404 -8.90 -7.67 4.25
CA GLY A 404 -9.69 -8.90 4.12
C GLY A 404 -10.56 -9.21 5.35
N ALA A 405 -10.16 -8.81 6.56
CA ALA A 405 -10.96 -8.99 7.76
C ALA A 405 -12.27 -8.19 7.71
N ALA A 406 -12.22 -7.00 7.10
CA ALA A 406 -13.38 -6.11 6.96
C ALA A 406 -14.39 -6.57 5.89
N THR A 407 -13.94 -7.28 4.85
CA THR A 407 -14.74 -7.55 3.64
C THR A 407 -14.94 -9.02 3.31
N SER A 408 -14.31 -9.94 4.05
CA SER A 408 -14.35 -11.37 3.76
C SER A 408 -15.78 -11.89 3.52
N SER A 409 -15.95 -12.64 2.43
CA SER A 409 -17.22 -13.28 2.07
C SER A 409 -17.48 -14.57 2.86
N SER A 410 -16.51 -15.05 3.68
CA SER A 410 -16.66 -16.22 4.54
C SER A 410 -17.91 -16.09 5.42
N PRO A 411 -18.84 -17.07 5.40
CA PRO A 411 -20.06 -17.01 6.24
C PRO A 411 -19.74 -16.93 7.75
N LYS A 412 -18.68 -17.62 8.21
CA LYS A 412 -18.23 -17.54 9.61
C LYS A 412 -17.73 -16.13 9.96
N GLU A 413 -16.88 -15.54 9.13
CA GLU A 413 -16.34 -14.21 9.38
C GLU A 413 -17.40 -13.13 9.27
N ARG A 414 -18.33 -13.24 8.32
CA ARG A 414 -19.48 -12.33 8.22
C ARG A 414 -20.35 -12.38 9.47
N ARG A 415 -20.63 -13.59 10.00
CA ARG A 415 -21.38 -13.75 11.25
C ARG A 415 -20.70 -13.05 12.42
N ILE A 416 -19.37 -13.18 12.54
CA ILE A 416 -18.60 -12.52 13.60
C ILE A 416 -18.69 -11.01 13.44
N ARG A 417 -18.46 -10.44 12.23
CA ARG A 417 -18.58 -9.00 12.00
C ARG A 417 -19.97 -8.50 12.37
N ARG A 418 -21.02 -9.20 11.90
CA ARG A 418 -22.38 -8.85 12.25
C ARG A 418 -22.60 -8.83 13.77
N ALA A 419 -22.16 -9.86 14.47
CA ALA A 419 -22.33 -9.93 15.91
C ALA A 419 -21.55 -8.83 16.67
N LEU A 420 -20.33 -8.47 16.20
CA LEU A 420 -19.57 -7.33 16.74
C LEU A 420 -20.31 -6.00 16.53
N VAL A 421 -20.94 -5.81 15.38
CA VAL A 421 -21.76 -4.63 15.06
C VAL A 421 -23.03 -4.62 15.91
N ASP A 422 -23.77 -5.73 15.97
CA ASP A 422 -25.03 -5.85 16.73
C ASP A 422 -24.83 -5.60 18.24
N ARG A 423 -23.63 -5.95 18.77
CA ARG A 423 -23.27 -5.72 20.18
C ARG A 423 -22.68 -4.33 20.42
N GLY A 424 -22.59 -3.48 19.39
CA GLY A 424 -22.08 -2.12 19.48
C GLY A 424 -20.64 -1.99 19.95
N VAL A 425 -19.80 -3.02 19.76
CA VAL A 425 -18.40 -3.02 20.21
C VAL A 425 -17.44 -2.42 19.17
N VAL A 426 -17.87 -2.24 17.91
CA VAL A 426 -17.10 -1.53 16.88
C VAL A 426 -17.43 -0.05 16.98
N GLU A 427 -16.47 0.78 17.35
CA GLU A 427 -16.63 2.24 17.51
C GLU A 427 -16.21 2.99 16.24
N CYS A 428 -15.05 2.64 15.66
CA CYS A 428 -14.54 3.28 14.46
C CYS A 428 -13.72 2.30 13.64
N VAL A 429 -13.74 2.46 12.31
CA VAL A 429 -12.85 1.73 11.39
C VAL A 429 -12.14 2.72 10.48
N ILE A 430 -10.80 2.66 10.47
CA ILE A 430 -9.94 3.57 9.72
C ILE A 430 -9.17 2.77 8.68
N ALA A 431 -9.37 3.06 7.38
CA ALA A 431 -8.56 2.48 6.32
C ALA A 431 -7.24 3.26 6.20
N LEU A 432 -6.11 2.56 6.22
CA LEU A 432 -4.79 3.16 6.08
C LEU A 432 -4.19 2.93 4.68
N PRO A 433 -3.22 3.74 4.26
CA PRO A 433 -2.50 3.57 3.00
C PRO A 433 -1.87 2.19 2.86
N ALA A 434 -1.69 1.76 1.62
CA ALA A 434 -0.90 0.56 1.32
C ALA A 434 0.60 0.84 1.53
N LYS A 435 1.38 -0.22 1.76
CA LYS A 435 2.85 -0.16 1.87
C LYS A 435 3.39 0.64 3.06
N LEU A 436 2.63 0.73 4.15
CA LEU A 436 3.14 1.29 5.41
C LEU A 436 4.11 0.33 6.11
N PHE A 437 4.01 -0.97 5.86
CA PHE A 437 4.93 -1.99 6.38
C PHE A 437 6.00 -2.32 5.34
N THR A 438 7.27 -2.31 5.73
CA THR A 438 8.42 -2.60 4.84
C THR A 438 8.35 -4.01 4.24
N ALA A 439 7.80 -4.96 4.99
CA ALA A 439 7.77 -6.37 4.64
C ALA A 439 6.53 -6.81 3.84
N THR A 440 5.51 -5.96 3.67
CA THR A 440 4.27 -6.33 2.98
C THR A 440 3.58 -5.13 2.33
N ALA A 441 3.02 -5.35 1.14
CA ALA A 441 2.17 -4.37 0.47
C ALA A 441 0.69 -4.45 0.90
N ILE A 442 0.35 -5.28 1.91
CA ILE A 442 -1.02 -5.47 2.38
C ILE A 442 -1.53 -4.17 2.98
N SER A 443 -2.67 -3.68 2.48
CA SER A 443 -3.39 -2.57 3.10
C SER A 443 -4.06 -3.05 4.39
N VAL A 444 -4.02 -2.20 5.41
CA VAL A 444 -4.55 -2.50 6.73
C VAL A 444 -5.62 -1.49 7.15
N ASN A 445 -6.48 -1.92 8.05
CA ASN A 445 -7.42 -1.06 8.77
C ASN A 445 -7.07 -1.06 10.25
N VAL A 446 -7.29 0.06 10.91
CA VAL A 446 -7.33 0.15 12.37
C VAL A 446 -8.79 0.04 12.82
N TRP A 447 -9.10 -0.94 13.65
CA TRP A 447 -10.41 -1.06 14.27
C TRP A 447 -10.33 -0.54 15.68
N ILE A 448 -11.09 0.50 15.98
CA ILE A 448 -11.29 0.96 17.35
C ILE A 448 -12.48 0.23 17.91
N LEU A 449 -12.22 -0.53 18.97
CA LEU A 449 -13.19 -1.34 19.66
C LEU A 449 -13.40 -0.78 21.08
N LYS A 450 -14.61 -0.94 21.61
CA LYS A 450 -14.94 -0.58 22.99
C LYS A 450 -15.44 -1.80 23.75
N ALA A 451 -15.37 -1.73 25.09
CA ALA A 451 -15.98 -2.72 25.95
C ALA A 451 -17.48 -2.81 25.64
N GLU A 452 -18.03 -4.04 25.73
CA GLU A 452 -19.46 -4.28 25.56
C GLU A 452 -20.24 -3.59 26.67
N ASP A 453 -21.19 -2.76 26.27
CA ASP A 453 -22.12 -2.09 27.17
C ASP A 453 -23.50 -2.73 26.98
N GLN A 454 -23.95 -3.48 27.98
CA GLN A 454 -25.22 -4.21 27.90
C GLN A 454 -26.45 -3.29 28.00
N GLU A 455 -26.29 -2.07 28.47
CA GLU A 455 -27.40 -1.11 28.65
C GLU A 455 -27.61 -0.26 27.40
N ARG A 456 -26.55 -0.10 26.57
CA ARG A 456 -26.60 0.63 25.29
C ARG A 456 -26.64 -0.36 24.14
N GLY A 457 -27.73 -0.30 23.37
CA GLY A 457 -27.84 -1.03 22.10
C GLY A 457 -26.78 -0.65 21.06
N PRO A 458 -26.86 -1.27 19.84
CA PRO A 458 -25.96 -0.93 18.74
C PRO A 458 -26.10 0.54 18.39
N GLY A 459 -24.97 1.26 18.35
CA GLY A 459 -24.90 2.67 18.04
C GLY A 459 -24.52 2.92 16.58
N GLU A 460 -23.94 4.07 16.36
CA GLU A 460 -23.33 4.43 15.07
C GLU A 460 -21.85 4.06 15.05
N ILE A 461 -21.33 3.79 13.87
CA ILE A 461 -19.92 3.47 13.59
C ILE A 461 -19.34 4.56 12.73
N LEU A 462 -18.21 5.12 13.14
CA LEU A 462 -17.43 6.04 12.33
C LEU A 462 -16.54 5.27 11.35
N PHE A 463 -16.66 5.58 10.07
CA PHE A 463 -15.75 5.08 9.02
C PHE A 463 -14.88 6.23 8.50
N ILE A 464 -13.56 6.01 8.47
CA ILE A 464 -12.58 6.99 7.98
C ILE A 464 -11.76 6.34 6.87
N ASP A 465 -11.79 6.90 5.65
CA ASP A 465 -10.98 6.44 4.53
C ASP A 465 -9.72 7.30 4.36
N ALA A 466 -8.68 6.96 5.10
CA ALA A 466 -7.35 7.57 4.97
C ALA A 466 -6.42 6.78 4.01
N SER A 467 -6.97 5.96 3.11
CA SER A 467 -6.19 5.12 2.19
C SER A 467 -5.36 5.91 1.17
N SER A 468 -5.67 7.18 0.96
CA SER A 468 -4.94 8.12 0.09
C SER A 468 -3.83 8.89 0.80
N PHE A 469 -3.74 8.81 2.12
CA PHE A 469 -2.78 9.52 2.96
C PHE A 469 -1.38 8.93 2.87
N GLY A 470 -0.43 9.55 3.53
CA GLY A 470 0.96 9.13 3.64
C GLY A 470 1.83 9.57 2.48
N THR A 471 3.05 9.91 2.83
CA THR A 471 4.10 10.30 1.89
C THR A 471 4.86 9.06 1.41
N LYS A 472 5.04 8.93 0.10
CA LYS A 472 5.82 7.84 -0.49
C LYS A 472 7.30 8.12 -0.36
N VAL A 473 7.99 7.33 0.45
CA VAL A 473 9.45 7.41 0.61
C VAL A 473 10.16 6.60 -0.48
N SER A 474 9.56 5.48 -0.92
CA SER A 474 10.09 4.66 -2.01
C SER A 474 8.98 3.94 -2.78
N ARG A 475 9.34 3.21 -3.84
CA ARG A 475 8.38 2.34 -4.57
C ARG A 475 7.71 1.29 -3.67
N LYS A 476 8.35 0.93 -2.54
CA LYS A 476 7.91 -0.15 -1.65
C LYS A 476 7.42 0.36 -0.29
N LEU A 477 7.67 1.62 0.07
CA LEU A 477 7.39 2.16 1.39
C LEU A 477 6.67 3.50 1.31
N SER A 478 5.59 3.62 2.09
CA SER A 478 4.91 4.88 2.41
C SER A 478 5.02 5.13 3.92
N VAL A 479 5.04 6.37 4.33
CA VAL A 479 5.12 6.78 5.74
C VAL A 479 3.93 7.68 6.05
N LEU A 480 3.26 7.42 7.16
CA LEU A 480 2.21 8.27 7.69
C LEU A 480 2.87 9.35 8.56
N ASP A 481 2.72 10.61 8.19
CA ASP A 481 3.33 11.72 8.90
C ASP A 481 2.51 12.18 10.13
N THR A 482 3.01 13.19 10.83
CA THR A 482 2.34 13.73 12.03
C THR A 482 1.05 14.47 11.68
N GLY A 483 1.02 15.19 10.56
CA GLY A 483 -0.15 15.92 10.08
C GLY A 483 -1.29 14.98 9.70
N ASP A 484 -0.99 13.91 8.96
CA ASP A 484 -1.94 12.84 8.63
C ASP A 484 -2.54 12.22 9.90
N SER A 485 -1.69 11.88 10.87
CA SER A 485 -2.11 11.27 12.13
C SER A 485 -2.98 12.23 12.96
N ALA A 486 -2.63 13.51 12.98
CA ALA A 486 -3.39 14.54 13.70
C ALA A 486 -4.78 14.75 13.08
N LEU A 487 -4.88 14.79 11.75
CA LEU A 487 -6.15 14.97 11.06
C LEU A 487 -7.10 13.78 11.27
N ILE A 488 -6.60 12.56 11.17
CA ILE A 488 -7.37 11.34 11.43
C ILE A 488 -7.87 11.33 12.89
N ALA A 489 -6.99 11.65 13.84
CA ALA A 489 -7.34 11.67 15.26
C ALA A 489 -8.33 12.79 15.60
N ALA A 490 -8.18 13.98 15.00
CA ALA A 490 -9.12 15.08 15.17
C ALA A 490 -10.54 14.70 14.73
N ALA A 491 -10.69 14.02 13.59
CA ALA A 491 -11.99 13.54 13.12
C ALA A 491 -12.62 12.54 14.11
N TYR A 492 -11.83 11.59 14.62
CA TYR A 492 -12.30 10.62 15.61
C TYR A 492 -12.70 11.28 16.93
N HIS A 493 -11.90 12.23 17.44
CA HIS A 493 -12.18 12.90 18.71
C HIS A 493 -13.35 13.86 18.61
N ALA A 494 -13.50 14.60 17.49
CA ALA A 494 -14.64 15.47 17.23
C ALA A 494 -15.97 14.68 17.23
N TRP A 495 -16.00 13.52 16.53
CA TRP A 495 -17.16 12.63 16.56
C TRP A 495 -17.49 12.13 17.96
N ARG A 496 -16.46 11.78 18.75
CA ARG A 496 -16.66 11.29 20.12
C ARG A 496 -17.10 12.34 21.12
N ALA A 497 -16.73 13.58 20.93
CA ALA A 497 -17.10 14.69 21.82
C ALA A 497 -18.61 14.96 21.83
N ALA A 498 -19.34 14.45 20.81
CA ALA A 498 -20.80 14.50 20.71
C ALA A 498 -21.40 15.91 20.84
N ASP A 499 -20.68 16.91 20.35
CA ASP A 499 -21.20 18.30 20.33
C ASP A 499 -22.16 18.57 19.18
N GLY A 500 -22.48 17.55 18.38
CA GLY A 500 -23.37 17.63 17.22
C GLY A 500 -22.77 18.36 16.02
N SER A 501 -21.48 18.70 16.05
CA SER A 501 -20.82 19.28 14.88
C SER A 501 -20.37 18.20 13.91
N ASP A 502 -21.01 18.16 12.73
CA ASP A 502 -20.61 17.29 11.62
C ASP A 502 -19.51 17.94 10.75
N GLU A 503 -18.79 18.92 11.27
CA GLU A 503 -17.79 19.70 10.51
C GLU A 503 -16.66 18.80 9.99
N PHE A 504 -16.22 17.82 10.79
CA PHE A 504 -15.20 16.84 10.39
C PHE A 504 -15.61 15.96 9.20
N LEU A 505 -16.91 15.75 8.98
CA LEU A 505 -17.44 15.02 7.82
C LEU A 505 -17.28 15.80 6.50
N ARG A 506 -16.98 17.10 6.58
CA ARG A 506 -16.91 17.99 5.42
C ARG A 506 -15.49 18.22 4.90
N ASP A 507 -14.47 17.73 5.59
CA ASP A 507 -13.09 17.86 5.08
C ASP A 507 -12.88 16.95 3.86
N PRO A 508 -12.69 17.52 2.64
CA PRO A 508 -12.55 16.73 1.42
C PRO A 508 -11.29 15.89 1.40
N ARG A 509 -10.30 16.23 2.22
CA ARG A 509 -9.03 15.49 2.31
C ARG A 509 -9.19 14.16 3.03
N LEU A 510 -10.15 14.07 3.99
CA LEU A 510 -10.38 12.89 4.80
C LEU A 510 -11.83 12.42 4.70
N PRO A 511 -12.18 11.58 3.70
CA PRO A 511 -13.53 11.04 3.57
C PRO A 511 -13.95 10.27 4.82
N CYS A 512 -15.01 10.73 5.48
CA CYS A 512 -15.59 10.13 6.67
C CYS A 512 -17.09 9.86 6.48
N ALA A 513 -17.63 8.86 7.19
CA ALA A 513 -19.05 8.61 7.30
C ALA A 513 -19.42 8.06 8.66
N VAL A 514 -20.49 8.57 9.24
CA VAL A 514 -21.13 7.99 10.44
C VAL A 514 -22.31 7.14 9.97
N VAL A 515 -22.32 5.87 10.29
CA VAL A 515 -23.28 4.90 9.77
C VAL A 515 -23.93 4.13 10.91
N PRO A 516 -25.26 4.10 10.99
CA PRO A 516 -25.97 3.29 11.96
C PRO A 516 -25.66 1.78 11.79
N ALA A 517 -25.60 1.06 12.88
CA ALA A 517 -25.26 -0.37 12.91
C ALA A 517 -26.18 -1.24 12.04
N ASP A 518 -27.47 -0.90 11.98
CA ASP A 518 -28.46 -1.59 11.14
C ASP A 518 -28.18 -1.39 9.65
N ALA A 519 -27.76 -0.19 9.23
CA ALA A 519 -27.35 0.10 7.86
C ALA A 519 -26.09 -0.66 7.48
N VAL A 520 -25.11 -0.78 8.39
CA VAL A 520 -23.91 -1.60 8.18
C VAL A 520 -24.29 -3.08 7.99
N ASN A 521 -25.22 -3.58 8.77
CA ASN A 521 -25.68 -4.97 8.65
C ASN A 521 -26.49 -5.21 7.38
N ALA A 522 -27.32 -4.26 6.96
CA ALA A 522 -28.02 -4.30 5.67
C ALA A 522 -27.06 -4.33 4.47
N ALA A 523 -25.90 -3.66 4.58
CA ALA A 523 -24.81 -3.71 3.60
C ALA A 523 -23.92 -4.98 3.72
N GLY A 524 -24.43 -6.06 4.30
CA GLY A 524 -23.74 -7.34 4.42
C GLY A 524 -22.65 -7.36 5.51
N SER A 525 -22.74 -6.48 6.48
CA SER A 525 -21.79 -6.29 7.59
C SER A 525 -20.36 -6.06 7.09
N SER A 526 -20.20 -5.33 5.97
CA SER A 526 -18.89 -4.83 5.53
C SER A 526 -18.41 -3.79 6.55
N LEU A 527 -17.13 -3.88 6.93
CA LEU A 527 -16.48 -2.89 7.78
C LEU A 527 -15.37 -2.13 7.02
N ARG A 528 -15.50 -2.05 5.68
CA ARG A 528 -14.56 -1.32 4.85
C ARG A 528 -14.98 0.15 4.73
N PRO A 529 -14.16 1.10 5.18
CA PRO A 529 -14.49 2.52 5.14
C PRO A 529 -14.88 3.05 3.74
N ALA A 530 -14.20 2.58 2.68
CA ALA A 530 -14.48 3.01 1.31
C ALA A 530 -15.90 2.66 0.81
N ASP A 531 -16.60 1.73 1.47
CA ASP A 531 -17.99 1.39 1.11
C ASP A 531 -18.98 2.49 1.58
N TYR A 532 -18.59 3.29 2.57
CA TYR A 532 -19.43 4.30 3.22
C TYR A 532 -18.90 5.72 3.00
N ALA A 533 -17.62 5.98 3.28
CA ALA A 533 -17.03 7.31 3.29
C ALA A 533 -17.00 7.99 1.89
N ARG A 534 -16.76 7.22 0.83
CA ARG A 534 -16.73 7.76 -0.55
C ARG A 534 -18.13 8.17 -1.06
N SER A 535 -19.19 7.59 -0.54
CA SER A 535 -20.56 7.96 -0.89
C SER A 535 -20.91 9.35 -0.35
N ALA A 536 -20.44 9.69 0.86
CA ALA A 536 -20.63 11.01 1.46
C ALA A 536 -19.87 12.11 0.69
N SER A 537 -18.66 11.83 0.22
CA SER A 537 -17.83 12.77 -0.57
C SER A 537 -18.40 13.04 -1.96
N ARG A 538 -19.05 12.06 -2.58
CA ARG A 538 -19.72 12.22 -3.88
C ARG A 538 -20.98 13.07 -3.80
N SER A 539 -21.71 13.04 -2.70
CA SER A 539 -22.91 13.84 -2.51
C SER A 539 -22.62 15.33 -2.29
N SER A 540 -21.43 15.72 -1.90
CA SER A 540 -21.06 17.12 -1.70
C SER A 540 -20.54 17.83 -2.97
N THR A 541 -20.05 17.08 -3.97
CA THR A 541 -19.50 17.66 -5.22
C THR A 541 -20.51 17.70 -6.37
N GLU A 542 -21.65 16.97 -6.29
CA GLU A 542 -22.74 16.97 -7.26
C GLU A 542 -24.08 17.26 -6.57
N ALA A 543 -24.22 18.44 -5.98
CA ALA A 543 -25.52 18.93 -5.51
C ALA A 543 -26.37 19.45 -6.69
N GLN A 544 -26.49 18.67 -7.77
CA GLN A 544 -27.54 18.86 -8.76
C GLN A 544 -28.84 18.23 -8.23
N GLY A 545 -29.84 19.06 -7.94
CA GLY A 545 -31.09 18.56 -7.40
C GLY A 545 -31.87 17.67 -8.39
N PRO A 546 -32.88 16.89 -7.93
CA PRO A 546 -33.67 16.02 -8.79
C PRO A 546 -34.22 16.73 -10.04
N THR A 547 -34.51 18.01 -9.95
CA THR A 547 -35.00 18.86 -11.08
C THR A 547 -33.93 18.99 -12.18
N GLU A 548 -32.69 19.12 -11.83
CA GLU A 548 -31.58 19.28 -12.78
C GLU A 548 -31.26 17.98 -13.49
N HIS A 549 -31.29 16.85 -12.76
CA HIS A 549 -31.16 15.49 -13.33
C HIS A 549 -32.36 15.16 -14.24
N TYR A 550 -33.56 15.61 -13.91
CA TYR A 550 -34.74 15.48 -14.80
C TYR A 550 -34.54 16.26 -16.09
N GLY A 551 -34.05 17.50 -16.00
CA GLY A 551 -33.71 18.30 -17.18
C GLY A 551 -32.65 17.63 -18.07
N ALA A 552 -31.63 17.02 -17.48
CA ALA A 552 -30.60 16.25 -18.20
C ALA A 552 -31.19 15.01 -18.90
N LEU A 553 -32.06 14.27 -18.22
CA LEU A 553 -32.78 13.14 -18.83
C LEU A 553 -33.67 13.55 -20.01
N LEU A 554 -34.39 14.67 -19.90
CA LEU A 554 -35.21 15.17 -21.01
C LEU A 554 -34.38 15.60 -22.22
N ARG A 555 -33.19 16.21 -21.99
CA ARG A 555 -32.25 16.55 -23.08
C ARG A 555 -31.72 15.28 -23.77
N ALA A 556 -31.29 14.28 -22.98
CA ALA A 556 -30.82 13.01 -23.51
C ALA A 556 -31.90 12.28 -24.35
N ARG A 557 -33.16 12.29 -23.91
CA ARG A 557 -34.31 11.74 -24.69
C ARG A 557 -34.53 12.44 -26.02
N ARG A 558 -34.53 13.77 -26.05
CA ARG A 558 -34.67 14.53 -27.31
C ARG A 558 -33.52 14.23 -28.29
N ALA A 559 -32.29 14.13 -27.78
CA ALA A 559 -31.15 13.77 -28.61
C ALA A 559 -31.31 12.35 -29.19
N ALA A 560 -31.87 11.41 -28.43
CA ALA A 560 -32.11 10.06 -28.90
C ALA A 560 -33.21 10.01 -30.00
N GLU A 561 -34.31 10.71 -29.82
CA GLU A 561 -35.34 10.81 -30.84
C GLU A 561 -34.77 11.34 -32.17
N GLN A 562 -33.90 12.37 -32.13
CA GLN A 562 -33.21 12.88 -33.32
C GLN A 562 -32.20 11.88 -33.93
N ALA A 563 -31.55 11.07 -33.13
CA ALA A 563 -30.60 10.05 -33.59
C ALA A 563 -31.34 8.87 -34.23
N ASP A 564 -32.49 8.48 -33.66
CA ASP A 564 -33.36 7.42 -34.21
C ASP A 564 -33.94 7.83 -35.56
N ASP A 565 -34.41 9.09 -35.72
CA ASP A 565 -34.90 9.63 -36.98
C ASP A 565 -33.81 9.58 -38.08
N ARG A 566 -32.55 9.95 -37.74
CA ARG A 566 -31.41 9.88 -38.67
C ARG A 566 -31.14 8.47 -39.17
N ILE A 567 -31.24 7.47 -38.29
CA ILE A 567 -31.01 6.06 -38.66
C ILE A 567 -32.17 5.53 -39.54
N ALA A 568 -33.41 5.98 -39.27
CA ALA A 568 -34.55 5.62 -40.11
C ALA A 568 -34.37 6.09 -41.58
N GLU A 569 -33.57 7.12 -41.85
CA GLU A 569 -33.21 7.60 -43.19
C GLU A 569 -32.14 6.75 -43.88
N PHE A 570 -31.39 5.88 -43.17
CA PHE A 570 -30.36 5.04 -43.73
C PHE A 570 -30.94 3.82 -44.46
N ARG A 571 -31.33 4.00 -45.70
CA ARG A 571 -31.76 2.91 -46.62
C ARG A 571 -30.68 1.85 -46.88
N ASP A 572 -29.43 2.19 -46.67
CA ASP A 572 -28.26 1.30 -46.86
C ASP A 572 -28.19 0.13 -45.87
N ILE A 573 -28.83 0.23 -44.72
CA ILE A 573 -28.91 -0.89 -43.76
C ILE A 573 -29.75 -2.02 -44.36
N ASP A 574 -30.89 -1.73 -44.98
CA ASP A 574 -31.76 -2.71 -45.65
C ASP A 574 -31.06 -3.34 -46.84
N VAL A 575 -30.28 -2.56 -47.60
CA VAL A 575 -29.46 -3.04 -48.72
C VAL A 575 -28.31 -3.92 -48.26
N ALA A 576 -27.67 -3.57 -47.12
CA ALA A 576 -26.56 -4.39 -46.55
C ALA A 576 -27.08 -5.72 -45.97
N LEU A 577 -28.26 -5.75 -45.37
CA LEU A 577 -28.88 -6.98 -44.86
C LEU A 577 -29.43 -7.86 -45.99
N GLY A 578 -29.83 -7.29 -47.13
CA GLY A 578 -30.37 -8.01 -48.29
C GLY A 578 -29.33 -8.64 -49.24
N ARG A 579 -28.05 -8.23 -49.10
CA ARG A 579 -26.95 -8.84 -49.87
C ARG A 579 -26.41 -10.07 -49.12
N SER A 580 -26.72 -11.24 -49.67
CA SER A 580 -26.08 -12.49 -49.22
C SER A 580 -24.57 -12.37 -49.42
N HIS A 581 -23.80 -12.54 -48.33
CA HIS A 581 -22.32 -12.47 -48.31
C HIS A 581 -21.60 -13.48 -49.22
N ALA A 582 -22.36 -14.25 -50.05
CA ALA A 582 -21.82 -15.35 -50.85
C ALA A 582 -21.30 -14.95 -52.25
N ASP A 583 -21.68 -13.77 -52.79
CA ASP A 583 -21.59 -13.59 -54.26
C ASP A 583 -20.85 -12.34 -54.78
N ALA A 584 -20.16 -11.54 -53.93
CA ALA A 584 -19.28 -10.50 -54.50
C ALA A 584 -18.01 -10.37 -53.63
N PRO A 585 -16.81 -10.71 -54.15
CA PRO A 585 -15.58 -10.28 -53.51
C PRO A 585 -15.60 -8.74 -53.49
N MET A 586 -15.62 -8.13 -52.27
CA MET A 586 -15.38 -6.70 -52.16
C MET A 586 -14.03 -6.41 -52.79
N GLY A 587 -14.01 -5.72 -53.96
CA GLY A 587 -12.77 -5.26 -54.56
C GLY A 587 -12.01 -4.44 -53.51
N GLY A 588 -10.72 -4.66 -53.40
CA GLY A 588 -9.91 -3.98 -52.41
C GLY A 588 -8.50 -4.58 -52.37
N MET A 589 -7.65 -3.93 -51.61
CA MET A 589 -6.27 -4.37 -51.43
C MET A 589 -6.02 -4.73 -49.95
N TRP A 590 -5.06 -5.63 -49.77
CA TRP A 590 -4.54 -5.92 -48.43
C TRP A 590 -3.29 -5.07 -48.21
N SER A 591 -3.21 -4.40 -47.04
CA SER A 591 -2.03 -3.66 -46.62
C SER A 591 -1.72 -3.95 -45.14
N SER A 592 -0.53 -3.71 -44.70
CA SER A 592 -0.21 -3.81 -43.28
C SER A 592 -0.64 -2.53 -42.56
N LEU A 593 -1.05 -2.63 -41.30
CA LEU A 593 -1.47 -1.46 -40.52
C LEU A 593 -0.38 -0.40 -40.42
N GLY A 594 0.90 -0.81 -40.43
CA GLY A 594 2.03 0.10 -40.38
C GLY A 594 2.29 0.87 -41.68
N GLU A 595 1.69 0.46 -42.84
CA GLU A 595 1.66 1.23 -44.08
C GLU A 595 0.51 2.23 -44.13
N LEU A 596 -0.47 2.07 -43.27
CA LEU A 596 -1.72 2.84 -43.27
C LEU A 596 -1.73 3.98 -42.24
N CYS A 597 -0.90 3.92 -41.20
CA CYS A 597 -0.80 4.96 -40.18
C CYS A 597 0.47 4.83 -39.33
N GLU A 598 0.86 5.92 -38.71
CA GLU A 598 1.89 5.90 -37.67
C GLU A 598 1.35 5.29 -36.38
N ILE A 599 2.20 4.46 -35.75
CA ILE A 599 1.86 3.71 -34.55
C ILE A 599 2.83 4.06 -33.43
N GLN A 600 2.32 4.70 -32.37
CA GLN A 600 3.11 5.16 -31.23
C GLN A 600 2.65 4.53 -29.93
N ALA A 601 3.58 3.90 -29.18
CA ALA A 601 3.33 3.46 -27.83
C ALA A 601 3.29 4.63 -26.85
N GLY A 602 2.49 4.52 -25.80
CA GLY A 602 2.44 5.51 -24.72
C GLY A 602 3.76 5.64 -23.96
N PRO A 603 3.89 6.68 -23.10
CA PRO A 603 5.11 6.96 -22.36
C PRO A 603 5.51 5.77 -21.48
N SER A 604 6.82 5.53 -21.34
CA SER A 604 7.28 4.49 -20.41
C SER A 604 6.86 4.81 -18.97
N PRO A 605 6.73 3.79 -18.10
CA PRO A 605 6.43 4.01 -16.69
C PRO A 605 7.45 4.93 -15.96
N SER A 606 8.68 5.03 -16.47
CA SER A 606 9.69 5.96 -15.96
C SER A 606 9.41 7.41 -16.35
N LEU A 607 8.78 7.66 -17.49
CA LEU A 607 8.40 9.01 -17.94
C LEU A 607 7.06 9.46 -17.35
N LEU A 608 6.15 8.53 -17.14
CA LEU A 608 4.83 8.77 -16.53
C LEU A 608 4.59 7.74 -15.42
N PRO A 609 5.23 7.92 -14.25
CA PRO A 609 5.04 7.06 -13.11
C PRO A 609 3.63 7.23 -12.51
N LYS A 610 3.15 6.23 -11.80
CA LYS A 610 1.80 6.27 -11.17
C LYS A 610 1.64 7.42 -10.19
N GLU A 611 2.72 7.88 -9.63
CA GLU A 611 2.81 8.98 -8.67
C GLU A 611 2.63 10.37 -9.33
N ALA A 612 2.71 10.44 -10.65
CA ALA A 612 2.52 11.70 -11.39
C ALA A 612 1.05 12.09 -11.53
N TYR A 613 0.11 11.17 -11.21
CA TYR A 613 -1.32 11.46 -11.34
C TYR A 613 -1.83 12.27 -10.16
N VAL A 614 -2.66 13.28 -10.45
CA VAL A 614 -3.31 14.17 -9.49
C VAL A 614 -4.82 14.15 -9.74
N LEU A 615 -5.61 14.43 -8.70
CA LEU A 615 -7.07 14.45 -8.78
C LEU A 615 -7.66 15.85 -8.85
N GLU A 616 -6.86 16.89 -8.54
CA GLU A 616 -7.33 18.30 -8.45
C GLU A 616 -6.29 19.29 -9.02
N GLY A 617 -6.75 20.46 -9.40
CA GLY A 617 -5.96 21.59 -9.91
C GLY A 617 -6.00 21.72 -11.42
N ASP A 618 -5.12 22.60 -11.98
CA ASP A 618 -4.92 22.77 -13.42
C ASP A 618 -4.17 21.53 -13.97
N ALA A 619 -4.94 20.50 -14.25
CA ALA A 619 -4.44 19.17 -14.60
C ALA A 619 -4.94 18.71 -15.97
N VAL A 620 -4.09 18.02 -16.71
CA VAL A 620 -4.39 17.47 -18.03
C VAL A 620 -4.78 16.00 -17.88
N PRO A 621 -5.98 15.58 -18.38
CA PRO A 621 -6.41 14.19 -18.32
C PRO A 621 -5.47 13.23 -19.05
N VAL A 622 -5.35 12.00 -18.52
CA VAL A 622 -4.55 10.92 -19.11
C VAL A 622 -5.45 9.71 -19.37
N VAL A 623 -5.64 9.39 -20.63
CA VAL A 623 -6.45 8.22 -21.03
C VAL A 623 -5.71 6.93 -20.68
N LEU A 624 -6.43 6.01 -20.03
CA LEU A 624 -5.97 4.67 -19.67
C LEU A 624 -6.88 3.61 -20.32
N PRO A 625 -6.51 2.32 -20.40
CA PRO A 625 -7.35 1.29 -21.00
C PRO A 625 -8.78 1.21 -20.47
N LYS A 626 -9.02 1.56 -19.19
CA LYS A 626 -10.35 1.59 -18.58
C LYS A 626 -11.30 2.63 -19.17
N HIS A 627 -10.75 3.65 -19.86
CA HIS A 627 -11.49 4.71 -20.52
C HIS A 627 -11.84 4.41 -21.99
N LEU A 628 -11.40 3.25 -22.52
CA LEU A 628 -11.79 2.82 -23.86
C LEU A 628 -13.04 1.94 -23.77
N ARG A 629 -14.17 2.46 -24.22
CA ARG A 629 -15.46 1.75 -24.24
C ARG A 629 -16.25 2.11 -25.50
N ASP A 630 -16.90 1.13 -26.04
CA ASP A 630 -17.81 1.29 -27.19
C ASP A 630 -17.20 2.16 -28.32
N ARG A 631 -15.95 1.87 -28.68
CA ARG A 631 -15.15 2.55 -29.71
C ARG A 631 -14.90 4.05 -29.44
N ARG A 632 -15.08 4.49 -28.22
CA ARG A 632 -14.92 5.87 -27.76
C ARG A 632 -13.94 5.98 -26.59
N VAL A 633 -13.41 7.16 -26.40
CA VAL A 633 -12.69 7.55 -25.20
C VAL A 633 -13.68 8.19 -24.23
N ASP A 634 -13.89 7.56 -23.07
CA ASP A 634 -14.71 8.10 -21.98
C ASP A 634 -13.98 9.23 -21.22
N ASP A 635 -14.66 9.87 -20.29
CA ASP A 635 -14.06 10.90 -19.41
C ASP A 635 -12.88 10.32 -18.60
N ALA A 636 -11.72 10.93 -18.74
CA ALA A 636 -10.49 10.53 -18.08
C ALA A 636 -10.02 11.52 -16.99
N ARG A 637 -10.90 12.41 -16.51
CA ARG A 637 -10.56 13.40 -15.48
C ARG A 637 -10.26 12.78 -14.12
N ASP A 638 -10.65 11.52 -13.92
CA ASP A 638 -10.27 10.72 -12.75
C ASP A 638 -8.80 10.27 -12.76
N THR A 639 -8.08 10.53 -13.86
CA THR A 639 -6.66 10.26 -14.03
C THR A 639 -6.04 11.42 -14.80
N ALA A 640 -5.45 12.37 -14.10
CA ALA A 640 -4.87 13.56 -14.69
C ALA A 640 -3.45 13.80 -14.16
N VAL A 641 -2.66 14.63 -14.86
CA VAL A 641 -1.32 15.04 -14.43
C VAL A 641 -1.21 16.56 -14.41
N PRO A 642 -0.34 17.15 -13.56
CA PRO A 642 -0.13 18.59 -13.54
C PRO A 642 0.28 19.11 -14.91
N TYR A 643 -0.15 20.31 -15.26
CA TYR A 643 0.13 20.95 -16.54
C TYR A 643 1.63 20.96 -16.90
N LYS A 644 2.51 21.20 -15.93
CA LYS A 644 3.99 21.13 -16.13
C LYS A 644 4.45 19.74 -16.58
N THR A 645 3.86 18.69 -16.05
CA THR A 645 4.14 17.30 -16.46
C THR A 645 3.61 17.05 -17.86
N ALA A 646 2.41 17.52 -18.18
CA ALA A 646 1.82 17.41 -19.51
C ALA A 646 2.66 18.12 -20.57
N GLN A 647 3.19 19.31 -20.29
CA GLN A 647 4.10 20.01 -21.22
C GLN A 647 5.36 19.19 -21.55
N ARG A 648 5.94 18.51 -20.55
CA ARG A 648 7.11 17.63 -20.78
C ARG A 648 6.75 16.40 -21.63
N LEU A 649 5.50 16.00 -21.61
CA LEU A 649 4.95 14.84 -22.31
C LEU A 649 4.17 15.23 -23.58
N ARG A 650 4.29 16.47 -24.07
CA ARG A 650 3.51 16.99 -25.22
C ARG A 650 3.52 16.10 -26.46
N ARG A 651 4.59 15.32 -26.69
CA ARG A 651 4.65 14.35 -27.80
C ARG A 651 3.62 13.24 -27.71
N PHE A 652 3.02 13.05 -26.54
CA PHE A 652 1.93 12.09 -26.27
C PHE A 652 0.57 12.78 -26.16
N ALA A 653 0.48 14.07 -26.56
CA ALA A 653 -0.80 14.76 -26.62
C ALA A 653 -1.69 14.16 -27.71
N LEU A 654 -2.97 14.06 -27.41
CA LEU A 654 -3.99 13.54 -28.30
C LEU A 654 -4.55 14.67 -29.13
N GLU A 655 -4.96 14.33 -30.36
CA GLU A 655 -5.64 15.21 -31.29
C GLU A 655 -6.94 14.55 -31.74
N ASP A 656 -7.86 15.34 -32.28
CA ASP A 656 -9.11 14.83 -32.81
C ASP A 656 -8.86 13.81 -33.93
N GLY A 657 -9.62 12.74 -33.93
CA GLY A 657 -9.51 11.66 -34.92
C GLY A 657 -8.43 10.62 -34.62
N HIS A 658 -7.52 10.84 -33.66
CA HIS A 658 -6.59 9.80 -33.25
C HIS A 658 -7.34 8.55 -32.76
N ILE A 659 -6.81 7.36 -33.01
CA ILE A 659 -7.35 6.08 -32.52
C ILE A 659 -6.41 5.56 -31.45
N LEU A 660 -6.97 5.19 -30.29
CA LEU A 660 -6.25 4.53 -29.20
C LEU A 660 -6.59 3.03 -29.17
N CYS A 661 -5.59 2.18 -28.95
CA CYS A 661 -5.73 0.74 -28.78
C CYS A 661 -5.12 0.29 -27.44
N ALA A 662 -5.84 -0.52 -26.68
CA ALA A 662 -5.34 -1.09 -25.45
C ALA A 662 -4.28 -2.15 -25.73
N ARG A 663 -3.08 -1.90 -25.17
CA ARG A 663 -1.86 -2.69 -25.45
C ARG A 663 -1.60 -3.76 -24.41
N THR A 664 -1.91 -3.53 -23.13
CA THR A 664 -1.48 -4.37 -22.00
C THR A 664 -2.65 -4.63 -21.06
N GLY A 665 -2.76 -5.86 -20.56
CA GLY A 665 -3.85 -6.32 -19.71
C GLY A 665 -5.06 -6.75 -20.53
N THR A 666 -6.11 -5.96 -20.58
CA THR A 666 -7.23 -6.17 -21.50
C THR A 666 -6.84 -5.66 -22.89
N VAL A 667 -6.20 -6.50 -23.67
CA VAL A 667 -5.71 -6.15 -25.01
C VAL A 667 -6.86 -6.17 -26.03
N GLY A 668 -6.90 -5.19 -26.95
CA GLY A 668 -7.80 -5.14 -28.08
C GLY A 668 -8.87 -4.06 -28.09
N PRO A 669 -9.42 -3.56 -26.95
CA PRO A 669 -10.31 -2.42 -26.99
C PRO A 669 -9.68 -1.22 -27.71
N VAL A 670 -10.48 -0.56 -28.55
CA VAL A 670 -10.10 0.64 -29.29
C VAL A 670 -11.08 1.78 -29.01
N GLY A 671 -10.62 3.02 -29.17
CA GLY A 671 -11.46 4.20 -29.04
C GLY A 671 -10.92 5.37 -29.83
N GLN A 672 -11.83 6.14 -30.46
CA GLN A 672 -11.46 7.36 -31.18
C GLN A 672 -11.50 8.57 -30.24
N VAL A 673 -10.51 9.42 -30.36
CA VAL A 673 -10.38 10.71 -29.67
C VAL A 673 -11.26 11.74 -30.39
N ARG A 674 -11.98 12.54 -29.61
CA ARG A 674 -12.85 13.62 -30.09
C ARG A 674 -12.21 14.98 -29.90
N ALA A 675 -12.71 15.99 -30.57
CA ALA A 675 -12.23 17.37 -30.52
C ALA A 675 -12.20 17.95 -29.07
N ASP A 676 -13.18 17.59 -28.21
CA ASP A 676 -13.22 17.99 -26.81
C ASP A 676 -12.16 17.33 -25.92
N GLN A 677 -11.49 16.34 -26.44
CA GLN A 677 -10.40 15.58 -25.78
C GLN A 677 -9.02 15.94 -26.35
N ALA A 678 -8.95 16.89 -27.28
CA ALA A 678 -7.67 17.36 -27.82
C ALA A 678 -6.83 17.98 -26.70
N GLY A 679 -5.52 17.68 -26.71
CA GLY A 679 -4.59 18.07 -25.66
C GLY A 679 -4.50 17.12 -24.46
N TRP A 680 -5.40 16.15 -24.32
CA TRP A 680 -5.25 15.08 -23.33
C TRP A 680 -4.02 14.22 -23.63
N LEU A 681 -3.55 13.45 -22.67
CA LEU A 681 -2.46 12.50 -22.83
C LEU A 681 -2.98 11.06 -22.83
N PHE A 682 -2.15 10.11 -23.24
CA PHE A 682 -2.46 8.68 -23.10
C PHE A 682 -1.36 7.94 -22.33
N GLY A 683 -1.76 6.91 -21.60
CA GLY A 683 -0.88 6.19 -20.67
C GLY A 683 -0.06 5.09 -21.35
N SER A 684 0.88 4.51 -20.59
CA SER A 684 1.85 3.49 -21.03
C SER A 684 1.23 2.20 -21.59
N ASN A 685 -0.02 1.90 -21.21
CA ASN A 685 -0.72 0.67 -21.58
C ASN A 685 -1.59 0.85 -22.85
N LEU A 686 -1.42 1.97 -23.54
CA LEU A 686 -2.11 2.29 -24.79
C LEU A 686 -1.11 2.47 -25.93
N ILE A 687 -1.61 2.29 -27.14
CA ILE A 687 -0.97 2.61 -28.40
C ILE A 687 -1.87 3.62 -29.12
N ARG A 688 -1.27 4.67 -29.70
CA ARG A 688 -1.92 5.66 -30.53
C ARG A 688 -1.66 5.34 -31.99
N LEU A 689 -2.71 5.38 -32.82
CA LEU A 689 -2.66 5.38 -34.29
C LEU A 689 -3.00 6.80 -34.75
N HIS A 690 -2.16 7.37 -35.58
CA HIS A 690 -2.26 8.74 -36.08
C HIS A 690 -1.58 8.88 -37.45
N GLU A 691 -1.64 10.05 -38.06
CA GLU A 691 -1.04 10.31 -39.38
C GLU A 691 -1.46 9.23 -40.41
N PHE A 692 -2.77 9.15 -40.63
CA PHE A 692 -3.34 8.14 -41.53
C PHE A 692 -2.99 8.44 -42.99
N ALA A 693 -2.66 7.38 -43.76
CA ALA A 693 -2.42 7.47 -45.18
C ALA A 693 -3.70 7.99 -45.92
N PRO A 694 -3.52 8.72 -47.04
CA PRO A 694 -4.66 9.29 -47.76
C PRO A 694 -5.71 8.28 -48.25
N GLU A 695 -5.32 7.02 -48.37
CA GLU A 695 -6.16 5.93 -48.87
C GLU A 695 -7.05 5.34 -47.75
N VAL A 696 -6.87 5.78 -46.49
CA VAL A 696 -7.54 5.21 -45.33
C VAL A 696 -8.54 6.21 -44.72
N CYS A 697 -9.78 5.78 -44.62
CA CYS A 697 -10.75 6.47 -43.79
C CYS A 697 -10.55 6.04 -42.32
N PRO A 698 -10.17 6.97 -41.35
CA PRO A 698 -9.92 6.60 -39.98
C PRO A 698 -11.14 5.97 -39.28
N ALA A 699 -12.34 6.40 -39.57
CA ALA A 699 -13.57 5.83 -39.03
C ALA A 699 -13.83 4.39 -39.53
N TYR A 700 -13.49 4.10 -40.80
CA TYR A 700 -13.48 2.72 -41.32
C TYR A 700 -12.46 1.87 -40.56
N LEU A 701 -11.25 2.39 -40.37
CA LEU A 701 -10.20 1.67 -39.66
C LEU A 701 -10.60 1.38 -38.20
N LEU A 702 -11.23 2.32 -37.50
CA LEU A 702 -11.79 2.12 -36.16
C LEU A 702 -12.79 0.96 -36.14
N ALA A 703 -13.72 0.95 -37.09
CA ALA A 703 -14.70 -0.12 -37.23
C ALA A 703 -14.02 -1.47 -37.51
N TYR A 704 -13.04 -1.50 -38.41
CA TYR A 704 -12.26 -2.71 -38.74
C TYR A 704 -11.49 -3.26 -37.54
N LEU A 705 -10.86 -2.39 -36.76
CA LEU A 705 -10.13 -2.76 -35.54
C LEU A 705 -11.05 -3.32 -34.47
N SER A 706 -12.33 -2.92 -34.48
CA SER A 706 -13.37 -3.36 -33.53
C SER A 706 -14.00 -4.71 -33.86
N LEU A 707 -13.74 -5.25 -35.09
CA LEU A 707 -14.30 -6.55 -35.47
C LEU A 707 -13.81 -7.66 -34.54
N PRO A 708 -14.68 -8.61 -34.16
CA PRO A 708 -14.28 -9.74 -33.32
C PRO A 708 -13.04 -10.47 -33.81
N ARG A 709 -13.01 -10.77 -35.14
CA ARG A 709 -11.85 -11.43 -35.79
C ARG A 709 -10.55 -10.63 -35.65
N THR A 710 -10.61 -9.31 -35.69
CA THR A 710 -9.45 -8.42 -35.58
C THR A 710 -8.98 -8.36 -34.12
N VAL A 711 -9.91 -8.25 -33.18
CA VAL A 711 -9.63 -8.31 -31.73
C VAL A 711 -9.02 -9.66 -31.36
N ASP A 712 -9.51 -10.77 -31.91
CA ASP A 712 -8.97 -12.12 -31.68
C ASP A 712 -7.56 -12.25 -32.28
N TRP A 713 -7.31 -11.66 -33.46
CA TRP A 713 -5.98 -11.60 -34.05
C TRP A 713 -5.00 -10.85 -33.12
N ILE A 714 -5.40 -9.69 -32.58
CA ILE A 714 -4.59 -8.90 -31.62
C ILE A 714 -4.32 -9.72 -30.36
N ARG A 715 -5.33 -10.37 -29.80
CA ARG A 715 -5.21 -11.19 -28.58
C ARG A 715 -4.29 -12.38 -28.79
N SER A 716 -4.40 -13.09 -29.90
CA SER A 716 -3.56 -14.28 -30.19
C SER A 716 -2.07 -13.95 -30.21
N ARG A 717 -1.69 -12.71 -30.53
CA ARG A 717 -0.30 -12.22 -30.51
C ARG A 717 0.16 -11.72 -29.15
N ALA A 718 -0.77 -11.42 -28.24
CA ALA A 718 -0.49 -10.90 -26.89
C ALA A 718 -0.29 -12.02 -25.84
N GLU A 719 -0.65 -13.29 -26.10
CA GLU A 719 -0.76 -14.37 -25.09
C GLU A 719 0.55 -14.96 -24.58
N ASN A 720 1.72 -14.51 -25.05
CA ASN A 720 3.02 -15.13 -24.74
C ASN A 720 3.71 -14.61 -23.45
N THR A 721 3.04 -13.80 -22.62
CA THR A 721 3.63 -13.20 -21.42
C THR A 721 2.73 -13.34 -20.20
N THR A 722 3.30 -13.19 -18.98
CA THR A 722 2.56 -13.26 -17.69
C THR A 722 1.42 -12.23 -17.59
N VAL A 723 1.55 -11.11 -18.32
CA VAL A 723 0.49 -10.12 -18.55
C VAL A 723 0.37 -9.95 -20.05
N PRO A 724 -0.79 -10.26 -20.68
CA PRO A 724 -0.97 -10.13 -22.11
C PRO A 724 -0.56 -8.74 -22.59
N SER A 725 0.29 -8.67 -23.62
CA SER A 725 0.75 -7.40 -24.18
C SER A 725 1.12 -7.56 -25.64
N ILE A 726 0.61 -6.66 -26.51
CA ILE A 726 0.99 -6.61 -27.93
C ILE A 726 2.09 -5.57 -28.15
N SER A 727 3.07 -5.91 -28.97
CA SER A 727 4.12 -4.98 -29.38
C SER A 727 3.65 -4.06 -30.52
N THR A 728 4.28 -2.88 -30.65
CA THR A 728 4.02 -2.00 -31.80
C THR A 728 4.44 -2.64 -33.12
N ALA A 729 5.44 -3.52 -33.11
CA ALA A 729 5.91 -4.24 -34.31
C ALA A 729 4.86 -5.28 -34.77
N ASP A 730 4.28 -6.04 -33.81
CA ASP A 730 3.22 -6.99 -34.15
C ASP A 730 1.98 -6.27 -34.65
N LEU A 731 1.61 -5.13 -34.03
CA LEU A 731 0.45 -4.37 -34.47
C LEU A 731 0.66 -3.75 -35.88
N ARG A 732 1.89 -3.28 -36.19
CA ARG A 732 2.25 -2.81 -37.54
C ARG A 732 2.09 -3.87 -38.61
N ALA A 733 2.39 -5.12 -38.27
CA ALA A 733 2.28 -6.25 -39.20
C ALA A 733 0.84 -6.76 -39.38
N MET A 734 -0.15 -6.16 -38.76
CA MET A 734 -1.54 -6.59 -38.83
C MET A 734 -2.09 -6.36 -40.24
N PRO A 735 -2.66 -7.40 -40.91
CA PRO A 735 -3.24 -7.24 -42.23
C PRO A 735 -4.60 -6.52 -42.14
N VAL A 736 -4.77 -5.49 -42.94
CA VAL A 736 -6.00 -4.71 -43.08
C VAL A 736 -6.49 -4.78 -44.50
N HIS A 737 -7.76 -5.15 -44.67
CA HIS A 737 -8.39 -5.10 -45.99
C HIS A 737 -8.96 -3.71 -46.23
N LEU A 738 -8.59 -3.08 -47.33
CA LEU A 738 -9.04 -1.76 -47.74
C LEU A 738 -9.91 -1.87 -48.99
N PRO A 739 -11.21 -1.70 -48.87
CA PRO A 739 -12.08 -1.56 -50.04
C PRO A 739 -11.85 -0.18 -50.68
N PRO A 740 -12.43 0.11 -51.85
CA PRO A 740 -12.36 1.41 -52.48
C PRO A 740 -12.84 2.52 -51.52
N TRP A 741 -12.24 3.73 -51.62
CA TRP A 741 -12.50 4.86 -50.76
C TRP A 741 -13.99 5.17 -50.53
N SER A 742 -14.80 5.14 -51.65
CA SER A 742 -16.25 5.35 -51.53
C SER A 742 -16.96 4.32 -50.65
N GLU A 743 -16.48 3.07 -50.68
CA GLU A 743 -17.04 2.00 -49.87
C GLU A 743 -16.57 2.11 -48.39
N GLN A 744 -15.32 2.51 -48.12
CA GLN A 744 -14.85 2.82 -46.78
C GLN A 744 -15.71 3.92 -46.15
N HIS A 745 -15.99 4.98 -46.88
CA HIS A 745 -16.79 6.10 -46.43
C HIS A 745 -18.25 5.69 -46.11
N ARG A 746 -18.85 4.95 -47.03
CA ARG A 746 -20.21 4.43 -46.82
C ARG A 746 -20.31 3.54 -45.59
N ILE A 747 -19.34 2.64 -45.37
CA ILE A 747 -19.28 1.78 -44.16
C ILE A 747 -19.09 2.65 -42.93
N ALA A 748 -18.18 3.62 -42.99
CA ALA A 748 -17.87 4.52 -41.84
C ALA A 748 -19.08 5.37 -41.44
N GLU A 749 -19.81 5.91 -42.39
CA GLU A 749 -21.05 6.70 -42.17
C GLU A 749 -22.14 5.84 -41.51
N THR A 750 -22.40 4.66 -42.08
CA THR A 750 -23.44 3.75 -41.57
C THR A 750 -23.12 3.29 -40.15
N LEU A 751 -21.90 2.80 -39.90
CA LEU A 751 -21.51 2.32 -38.59
C LEU A 751 -21.31 3.46 -37.58
N GLY A 752 -20.86 4.64 -38.03
CA GLY A 752 -20.71 5.83 -37.23
C GLY A 752 -22.05 6.35 -36.73
N ALA A 753 -23.09 6.31 -37.56
CA ALA A 753 -24.44 6.69 -37.14
C ALA A 753 -25.02 5.73 -36.10
N LEU A 754 -24.75 4.42 -36.23
CA LEU A 754 -25.10 3.43 -35.19
C LEU A 754 -24.34 3.65 -33.90
N ASP A 755 -23.04 3.96 -33.98
CA ASP A 755 -22.21 4.26 -32.82
C ASP A 755 -22.66 5.53 -32.10
N GLU A 756 -23.09 6.54 -32.83
CA GLU A 756 -23.68 7.77 -32.27
C GLU A 756 -25.00 7.48 -31.56
N GLN A 757 -25.88 6.70 -32.17
CA GLN A 757 -27.14 6.27 -31.55
C GLN A 757 -26.89 5.51 -30.25
N ILE A 758 -25.99 4.50 -30.28
CA ILE A 758 -25.61 3.73 -29.09
C ILE A 758 -25.14 4.68 -27.97
N ALA A 759 -24.26 5.62 -28.28
CA ALA A 759 -23.74 6.56 -27.29
C ALA A 759 -24.83 7.44 -26.68
N ILE A 760 -25.76 7.95 -27.49
CA ILE A 760 -26.85 8.78 -27.02
C ILE A 760 -27.81 7.97 -26.14
N HIS A 761 -28.13 6.73 -26.51
CA HIS A 761 -28.97 5.85 -25.68
C HIS A 761 -28.30 5.48 -24.36
N LEU A 762 -26.98 5.24 -24.35
CA LEU A 762 -26.21 5.04 -23.12
C LEU A 762 -26.27 6.28 -22.23
N GLU A 763 -26.28 7.50 -22.78
CA GLU A 763 -26.43 8.72 -21.98
C GLU A 763 -27.83 8.82 -21.35
N ILE A 764 -28.89 8.34 -22.01
CA ILE A 764 -30.25 8.23 -21.40
C ILE A 764 -30.16 7.30 -20.18
N VAL A 765 -29.52 6.13 -20.31
CA VAL A 765 -29.36 5.16 -19.22
C VAL A 765 -28.62 5.80 -18.06
N ARG A 766 -27.53 6.52 -18.34
CA ARG A 766 -26.73 7.24 -17.32
C ARG A 766 -27.55 8.34 -16.63
N ALA A 767 -28.27 9.17 -17.42
CA ALA A 767 -29.12 10.25 -16.88
C ALA A 767 -30.28 9.70 -16.05
N ALA A 768 -30.92 8.63 -16.51
CA ALA A 768 -31.97 7.95 -15.75
C ALA A 768 -31.44 7.35 -14.44
N SER A 769 -30.26 6.76 -14.46
CA SER A 769 -29.62 6.20 -13.25
C SER A 769 -29.26 7.29 -12.23
N ARG A 770 -28.72 8.43 -12.69
CA ARG A 770 -28.46 9.60 -11.82
C ARG A 770 -29.76 10.14 -11.22
N MET A 771 -30.79 10.27 -12.04
CA MET A 771 -32.11 10.73 -11.57
C MET A 771 -32.72 9.75 -10.57
N TYR A 772 -32.61 8.44 -10.82
CA TYR A 772 -33.12 7.43 -9.88
C TYR A 772 -32.41 7.55 -8.52
N GLY A 773 -31.07 7.65 -8.51
CA GLY A 773 -30.29 7.85 -7.26
C GLY A 773 -30.76 9.12 -6.52
N SER A 774 -30.83 10.25 -7.21
CA SER A 774 -31.23 11.53 -6.61
C SER A 774 -32.69 11.53 -6.11
N LEU A 775 -33.60 10.91 -6.83
CA LEU A 775 -34.98 10.72 -6.38
C LEU A 775 -35.08 9.77 -5.19
N ALA A 776 -34.37 8.66 -5.23
CA ALA A 776 -34.35 7.70 -4.13
C ALA A 776 -33.83 8.34 -2.84
N GLU A 777 -32.74 9.10 -2.90
CA GLU A 777 -32.23 9.87 -1.77
C GLU A 777 -33.24 10.92 -1.26
N HIS A 778 -33.94 11.57 -2.19
CA HIS A 778 -34.96 12.57 -1.82
C HIS A 778 -36.23 11.95 -1.18
N MET A 779 -36.67 10.80 -1.69
CA MET A 779 -37.90 10.14 -1.26
C MET A 779 -37.73 9.22 -0.07
N ILE A 780 -36.57 8.63 0.11
CA ILE A 780 -36.25 7.61 1.15
C ILE A 780 -35.53 8.25 2.35
N ARG A 781 -35.40 9.58 2.41
CA ARG A 781 -34.83 10.22 3.63
C ARG A 781 -35.64 9.77 4.85
N PRO A 782 -35.01 9.20 5.88
CA PRO A 782 -35.65 8.95 7.16
C PRO A 782 -36.20 10.28 7.66
N GLY A 783 -37.47 10.31 7.99
CA GLY A 783 -38.14 11.54 8.46
C GLY A 783 -37.35 12.17 9.59
N ALA A 784 -37.19 13.48 9.56
CA ALA A 784 -36.60 14.24 10.64
C ALA A 784 -37.27 13.86 11.97
N VAL A 785 -36.44 13.54 12.96
CA VAL A 785 -36.90 13.30 14.35
C VAL A 785 -37.77 14.50 14.76
N PRO A 786 -38.97 14.29 15.32
CA PRO A 786 -39.82 15.39 15.71
C PRO A 786 -39.13 16.22 16.81
N GLY A 787 -38.66 17.41 16.48
CA GLY A 787 -37.96 18.29 17.44
C GLY A 787 -37.07 19.37 16.83
N SER A 788 -36.68 19.31 15.54
CA SER A 788 -35.91 20.39 14.91
C SER A 788 -36.80 21.20 13.95
N THR A 789 -37.31 22.34 14.39
CA THR A 789 -38.00 23.34 13.57
C THR A 789 -36.97 24.13 12.76
N SER A 790 -36.94 23.91 11.44
CA SER A 790 -36.41 24.88 10.48
C SER A 790 -37.44 25.08 9.36
N PRO A 791 -37.74 26.31 8.96
CA PRO A 791 -38.93 26.60 8.14
C PRO A 791 -38.76 26.16 6.70
N ALA A 792 -39.72 25.37 6.21
CA ALA A 792 -39.83 24.96 4.82
C ALA A 792 -40.21 26.17 3.93
N VAL A 793 -39.39 26.44 2.91
CA VAL A 793 -39.78 27.25 1.78
C VAL A 793 -40.62 26.36 0.84
N VAL A 794 -41.92 26.52 0.90
CA VAL A 794 -42.88 25.90 -0.02
C VAL A 794 -42.85 26.70 -1.34
N GLY A 795 -42.17 26.20 -2.35
CA GLY A 795 -42.30 26.67 -3.73
C GLY A 795 -43.49 25.97 -4.40
N THR A 796 -44.51 26.71 -4.67
CA THR A 796 -45.71 26.27 -5.40
C THR A 796 -45.37 25.86 -6.84
N LEU A 797 -45.73 24.64 -7.23
CA LEU A 797 -45.71 24.16 -8.62
C LEU A 797 -46.80 24.89 -9.46
N PRO A 798 -46.53 25.34 -10.69
CA PRO A 798 -47.55 25.90 -11.57
C PRO A 798 -48.49 24.79 -12.05
N GLY A 799 -49.79 25.10 -11.89
CA GLY A 799 -50.87 24.18 -12.19
C GLY A 799 -50.94 23.80 -13.68
N ARG A 800 -51.26 22.54 -13.94
CA ARG A 800 -51.73 22.03 -15.23
C ARG A 800 -53.07 22.67 -15.57
N SER A 801 -53.17 23.44 -16.65
CA SER A 801 -54.41 23.73 -17.32
C SER A 801 -54.78 22.56 -18.22
N ALA A 802 -55.96 22.05 -18.05
CA ALA A 802 -56.57 21.05 -18.90
C ALA A 802 -56.83 21.61 -20.30
N ARG A 803 -56.37 20.94 -21.32
CA ARG A 803 -57.04 20.60 -22.58
C ARG A 803 -56.25 19.50 -23.29
#